data_8b8ea11741671f25f12f4de66b643a6a
#
_entry.id   8b8ea11741671f25f12f4de66b643a6a
#
_cell.length_a   1.000
_cell.length_b   1.000
_cell.length_c   1.000
_cell.angle_alpha   90.00
_cell.angle_beta   90.00
_cell.angle_gamma   90.00
#
_symmetry.space_group_name_H-M   'P 1'
#
loop_
_entity.id
_entity.type
_entity.pdbx_description
1 polymer ?
#
loop_
_entity_poly.entity_id
_entity_poly.type
_entity_poly.pdbx_seq_one_letter_code
_entity_poly.pdbx_strand_id
1 'polypeptide(L)'
;MSENLRFRVVEEAFKKKAVEVAAPKERPSEYFAKYVFTRQKMYKYLPADVYERLIDVIDHGTRLDRSIADAVAEGMKQWAMEMGVTHYTHWFQPLTEGTAEKHDAFVEHDGKGGMVEKFSGKLLVQQEPDASSFPNGGIRNTFEARGYSAWDPTSPVFIIDDTLCIPTIFIAYTGEALDYKAPLLRALHAVDKAATSVCQLFYPEVKKVTCNLGWEQEYFLVDEGLYSARPDLMLTGRTLMGHESAKNQQMDDHYFGTIPDRVQAFMKDLEIQALELGIPCKTRHNEVAPNQFELAPIYEECNLAVDHNMLLMSLMKKVARKHGFRVLLHEKPFDGINGSGKHNNWSLLADNGTLLHAPGKTPEENLRFVTFIVETLMAVYRHNGLLKASIMSATNAHRLGGNEAPPAIISSFLGKQLSELLDHIEKADKDELFNLKGKQGMELDIPQIPELIIDNTDRNRTSPFAFTGNRFEFRAIGSEANSASAMISLNAAVAEALNNFRQRVDRLCEKGEDKMSAIIDVLRDDIKTCKPIRFDGNGYSEEWVEEASRRGLDTESSCPVVFERYLDSQSIAMFESTKVMNRKELEARNEVKWETYVKKVQIEARVLGDLSMNHIIPVSTHYQSQLIRNVQSMKAIFEPVKADRLSARNLKLIEEIAERTERIEALVEDLTSARRIANRIDDIHSRAISYHDTVEPKMESIRHEIDSLEMIVEDGLWTLPKYRELLFIR
;
A
#
# COMPACT_ATOMS: atom_id res chain seq x y z
N MET A 1 39.13 -1.56 -24.36
CA MET A 1 37.69 -1.32 -24.29
C MET A 1 37.27 -1.48 -22.83
N SER A 2 36.72 -0.50 -22.20
CA SER A 2 36.16 -0.71 -20.86
C SER A 2 35.06 -1.77 -20.99
N GLU A 3 35.13 -2.82 -20.19
CA GLU A 3 34.07 -3.83 -20.11
C GLU A 3 32.73 -3.16 -19.85
N ASN A 4 31.71 -3.45 -20.68
CA ASN A 4 30.37 -2.90 -20.48
C ASN A 4 29.85 -3.32 -19.08
N LEU A 5 29.53 -2.36 -18.23
CA LEU A 5 29.07 -2.59 -16.85
C LEU A 5 27.90 -3.60 -16.81
N ARG A 6 26.99 -3.53 -17.77
CA ARG A 6 25.85 -4.46 -17.90
C ARG A 6 26.29 -5.92 -17.92
N PHE A 7 27.22 -6.31 -18.78
CA PHE A 7 27.65 -7.71 -18.89
C PHE A 7 28.38 -8.17 -17.63
N ARG A 8 29.16 -7.30 -17.02
CA ARG A 8 29.84 -7.62 -15.76
C ARG A 8 28.85 -7.88 -14.63
N VAL A 9 27.83 -7.04 -14.45
CA VAL A 9 26.83 -7.25 -13.39
C VAL A 9 25.94 -8.47 -13.67
N VAL A 10 25.64 -8.77 -14.93
CA VAL A 10 24.95 -10.00 -15.35
C VAL A 10 25.77 -11.23 -14.98
N GLU A 11 27.07 -11.25 -15.32
CA GLU A 11 27.97 -12.36 -14.99
C GLU A 11 28.11 -12.55 -13.48
N GLU A 12 28.23 -11.47 -12.72
CA GLU A 12 28.29 -11.52 -11.24
C GLU A 12 26.98 -12.03 -10.64
N ALA A 13 25.83 -11.63 -11.18
CA ALA A 13 24.52 -12.09 -10.70
C ALA A 13 24.37 -13.61 -10.88
N PHE A 14 24.81 -14.17 -12.01
CA PHE A 14 24.80 -15.63 -12.25
C PHE A 14 25.70 -16.43 -11.30
N LYS A 15 26.75 -15.83 -10.75
CA LYS A 15 27.66 -16.48 -9.81
C LYS A 15 27.13 -16.51 -8.37
N LYS A 16 26.14 -15.68 -8.04
CA LYS A 16 25.59 -15.58 -6.69
C LYS A 16 24.85 -16.86 -6.31
N LYS A 17 25.08 -17.32 -5.11
CA LYS A 17 24.40 -18.47 -4.50
C LYS A 17 23.46 -18.01 -3.39
N ALA A 18 22.51 -18.87 -3.03
CA ALA A 18 21.67 -18.64 -1.87
C ALA A 18 22.54 -18.47 -0.60
N VAL A 19 22.23 -17.45 0.20
CA VAL A 19 22.86 -17.26 1.51
C VAL A 19 22.32 -18.31 2.47
N GLU A 20 23.20 -18.97 3.23
CA GLU A 20 22.78 -19.91 4.23
C GLU A 20 22.10 -19.18 5.40
N VAL A 21 20.87 -19.57 5.71
CA VAL A 21 20.08 -19.01 6.80
C VAL A 21 19.94 -20.09 7.87
N ALA A 22 20.58 -19.86 9.02
CA ALA A 22 20.43 -20.72 10.19
C ALA A 22 18.99 -20.62 10.71
N ALA A 23 18.27 -21.74 10.72
CA ALA A 23 16.95 -21.78 11.36
C ALA A 23 17.12 -21.74 12.89
N PRO A 24 16.27 -21.02 13.65
CA PRO A 24 16.17 -21.18 15.08
C PRO A 24 15.92 -22.66 15.43
N LYS A 25 16.49 -23.12 16.53
CA LYS A 25 16.23 -24.48 17.03
C LYS A 25 14.86 -24.58 17.68
N GLU A 26 14.37 -23.47 18.18
CA GLU A 26 13.08 -23.29 18.83
C GLU A 26 11.95 -23.31 17.78
N ARG A 27 10.74 -23.62 18.21
CA ARG A 27 9.54 -23.50 17.38
C ARG A 27 9.18 -22.03 17.13
N PRO A 28 8.55 -21.68 16.00
CA PRO A 28 8.12 -20.30 15.73
C PRO A 28 7.34 -19.63 16.87
N SER A 29 6.48 -20.38 17.56
CA SER A 29 5.73 -19.89 18.74
C SER A 29 6.59 -19.58 19.96
N GLU A 30 7.82 -20.08 20.05
CA GLU A 30 8.72 -19.89 21.18
C GLU A 30 9.60 -18.64 21.02
N TYR A 31 9.97 -18.31 19.78
CA TYR A 31 10.74 -17.09 19.48
C TYR A 31 9.86 -15.91 18.96
N PHE A 32 8.56 -16.15 18.75
CA PHE A 32 7.62 -15.08 18.35
C PHE A 32 7.66 -13.93 19.34
N ALA A 33 7.74 -12.69 18.80
CA ALA A 33 7.81 -11.45 19.57
C ALA A 33 8.97 -11.40 20.60
N LYS A 34 10.10 -12.06 20.29
CA LYS A 34 11.31 -12.04 21.14
C LYS A 34 11.79 -10.61 21.41
N TYR A 35 11.74 -9.75 20.40
CA TYR A 35 12.17 -8.35 20.46
C TYR A 35 11.02 -7.35 20.66
N VAL A 36 9.89 -7.80 21.21
CA VAL A 36 8.71 -6.96 21.49
C VAL A 36 8.46 -6.94 22.99
N PHE A 37 8.12 -5.79 23.55
CA PHE A 37 7.71 -5.62 24.95
C PHE A 37 6.26 -6.09 25.13
N THR A 38 6.09 -7.41 25.15
CA THR A 38 4.78 -8.09 25.25
C THR A 38 4.15 -7.97 26.63
N ARG A 39 2.86 -8.29 26.78
CA ARG A 39 2.17 -8.34 28.08
C ARG A 39 2.89 -9.20 29.12
N GLN A 40 3.50 -10.32 28.69
CA GLN A 40 4.30 -11.18 29.59
C GLN A 40 5.56 -10.44 30.10
N LYS A 41 6.22 -9.67 29.22
CA LYS A 41 7.38 -8.83 29.62
C LYS A 41 6.93 -7.64 30.47
N MET A 42 5.80 -7.00 30.12
CA MET A 42 5.21 -5.95 30.97
C MET A 42 4.95 -6.48 32.38
N TYR A 43 4.33 -7.64 32.52
CA TYR A 43 4.10 -8.28 33.81
C TYR A 43 5.38 -8.58 34.61
N LYS A 44 6.47 -8.94 33.91
CA LYS A 44 7.78 -9.26 34.52
C LYS A 44 8.51 -8.02 35.01
N TYR A 45 8.46 -6.92 34.23
CA TYR A 45 9.32 -5.75 34.44
C TYR A 45 8.62 -4.55 35.08
N LEU A 46 7.30 -4.57 35.19
CA LEU A 46 6.51 -3.50 35.80
C LEU A 46 5.98 -3.89 37.20
N PRO A 47 5.85 -2.94 38.14
CA PRO A 47 5.08 -3.14 39.35
C PRO A 47 3.64 -3.57 39.04
N ALA A 48 3.03 -4.41 39.87
CA ALA A 48 1.73 -5.02 39.59
C ALA A 48 0.61 -3.98 39.36
N ASP A 49 0.58 -2.92 40.15
CA ASP A 49 -0.43 -1.83 40.02
C ASP A 49 -0.21 -1.02 38.73
N VAL A 50 1.05 -0.80 38.33
CA VAL A 50 1.41 -0.13 37.07
C VAL A 50 1.00 -0.99 35.86
N TYR A 51 1.26 -2.30 35.92
CA TYR A 51 0.85 -3.25 34.91
C TYR A 51 -0.66 -3.24 34.70
N GLU A 52 -1.46 -3.38 35.78
CA GLU A 52 -2.92 -3.40 35.72
C GLU A 52 -3.47 -2.12 35.06
N ARG A 53 -2.98 -0.95 35.48
CA ARG A 53 -3.36 0.35 34.91
C ARG A 53 -2.97 0.48 33.44
N LEU A 54 -1.79 0.00 33.03
CA LEU A 54 -1.35 0.04 31.63
C LEU A 54 -2.21 -0.89 30.76
N ILE A 55 -2.55 -2.08 31.26
CA ILE A 55 -3.42 -3.03 30.55
C ILE A 55 -4.85 -2.47 30.40
N ASP A 56 -5.38 -1.76 31.40
CA ASP A 56 -6.66 -1.10 31.28
C ASP A 56 -6.68 -0.02 30.18
N VAL A 57 -5.58 0.74 30.05
CA VAL A 57 -5.42 1.69 28.93
C VAL A 57 -5.43 0.97 27.59
N ILE A 58 -4.70 -0.15 27.45
CA ILE A 58 -4.57 -0.90 26.20
C ILE A 58 -5.92 -1.57 25.83
N ASP A 59 -6.60 -2.20 26.77
CA ASP A 59 -7.79 -3.01 26.48
C ASP A 59 -9.08 -2.18 26.39
N HIS A 60 -9.22 -1.17 27.25
CA HIS A 60 -10.45 -0.41 27.39
C HIS A 60 -10.35 1.04 26.90
N GLY A 61 -9.15 1.48 26.46
CA GLY A 61 -8.94 2.84 25.96
C GLY A 61 -9.14 3.92 27.04
N THR A 62 -8.89 3.58 28.31
CA THR A 62 -8.90 4.54 29.41
C THR A 62 -7.74 5.53 29.27
N ARG A 63 -7.86 6.71 29.87
CA ARG A 63 -6.83 7.74 29.76
C ARG A 63 -5.55 7.31 30.49
N LEU A 64 -4.41 7.35 29.78
CA LEU A 64 -3.11 7.11 30.37
C LEU A 64 -2.81 8.16 31.47
N ASP A 65 -2.58 7.69 32.68
CA ASP A 65 -2.13 8.53 33.77
C ASP A 65 -0.60 8.67 33.74
N ARG A 66 -0.12 9.92 33.59
CA ARG A 66 1.30 10.23 33.57
C ARG A 66 2.05 9.81 34.83
N SER A 67 1.35 9.56 35.94
CA SER A 67 1.97 9.12 37.21
C SER A 67 2.65 7.74 37.11
N ILE A 68 2.25 6.88 36.15
CA ILE A 68 2.89 5.57 35.94
C ILE A 68 4.01 5.61 34.92
N ALA A 69 4.17 6.71 34.19
CA ALA A 69 5.09 6.80 33.04
C ALA A 69 6.55 6.53 33.41
N ASP A 70 7.02 7.01 34.57
CA ASP A 70 8.40 6.76 35.01
C ASP A 70 8.64 5.28 35.34
N ALA A 71 7.68 4.60 35.96
CA ALA A 71 7.79 3.18 36.26
C ALA A 71 7.74 2.33 34.96
N VAL A 72 6.91 2.71 33.98
CA VAL A 72 6.86 2.05 32.69
C VAL A 72 8.16 2.26 31.92
N ALA A 73 8.69 3.48 31.88
CA ALA A 73 9.96 3.80 31.22
C ALA A 73 11.13 3.03 31.83
N GLU A 74 11.20 2.95 33.17
CA GLU A 74 12.25 2.17 33.85
C GLU A 74 12.17 0.68 33.52
N GLY A 75 10.97 0.09 33.54
CA GLY A 75 10.79 -1.32 33.17
C GLY A 75 11.13 -1.61 31.70
N MET A 76 10.78 -0.71 30.77
CA MET A 76 11.17 -0.81 29.37
C MET A 76 12.68 -0.70 29.20
N LYS A 77 13.33 0.25 29.86
CA LYS A 77 14.79 0.44 29.82
C LYS A 77 15.50 -0.80 30.36
N GLN A 78 15.08 -1.32 31.52
CA GLN A 78 15.68 -2.51 32.10
C GLN A 78 15.61 -3.70 31.13
N TRP A 79 14.44 -3.97 30.55
CA TRP A 79 14.29 -5.02 29.55
C TRP A 79 15.16 -4.78 28.33
N ALA A 80 15.18 -3.57 27.80
CA ALA A 80 15.95 -3.22 26.61
C ALA A 80 17.47 -3.40 26.85
N MET A 81 17.97 -2.95 27.99
CA MET A 81 19.38 -3.10 28.37
C MET A 81 19.79 -4.58 28.56
N GLU A 82 18.92 -5.42 29.11
CA GLU A 82 19.14 -6.87 29.18
C GLU A 82 19.25 -7.51 27.79
N MET A 83 18.63 -6.90 26.76
CA MET A 83 18.72 -7.29 25.35
C MET A 83 19.91 -6.64 24.61
N GLY A 84 20.75 -5.85 25.30
CA GLY A 84 21.91 -5.18 24.70
C GLY A 84 21.63 -3.84 24.01
N VAL A 85 20.47 -3.27 24.23
CA VAL A 85 20.04 -1.98 23.65
C VAL A 85 20.76 -0.83 24.32
N THR A 86 21.19 0.16 23.56
CA THR A 86 21.91 1.35 24.00
C THR A 86 21.20 2.67 23.68
N HIS A 87 20.27 2.63 22.73
CA HIS A 87 19.54 3.78 22.21
C HIS A 87 18.02 3.58 22.29
N TYR A 88 17.27 4.67 22.16
CA TYR A 88 15.83 4.66 22.01
C TYR A 88 15.42 5.69 20.95
N THR A 89 14.24 5.49 20.34
CA THR A 89 13.66 6.41 19.38
C THR A 89 12.14 6.45 19.50
N HIS A 90 11.55 7.62 19.28
CA HIS A 90 10.15 7.72 18.93
C HIS A 90 10.01 7.36 17.45
N TRP A 91 9.32 6.27 17.19
CA TRP A 91 9.08 5.73 15.86
C TRP A 91 7.69 6.14 15.38
N PHE A 92 7.60 6.87 14.28
CA PHE A 92 6.33 7.39 13.76
C PHE A 92 6.24 7.32 12.23
N GLN A 93 5.05 7.55 11.68
CA GLN A 93 4.72 7.42 10.26
C GLN A 93 4.35 8.80 9.69
N PRO A 94 5.32 9.55 9.13
CA PRO A 94 5.08 10.89 8.59
C PRO A 94 4.16 10.85 7.36
N LEU A 95 3.68 12.02 6.92
CA LEU A 95 2.82 12.16 5.72
C LEU A 95 3.54 11.77 4.41
N THR A 96 4.86 11.75 4.39
CA THR A 96 5.64 11.03 3.37
C THR A 96 5.64 9.54 3.73
N GLU A 97 5.41 8.69 2.77
CA GLU A 97 5.42 7.25 2.98
C GLU A 97 6.73 6.76 3.61
N GLY A 98 6.65 5.79 4.52
CA GLY A 98 7.76 5.27 5.29
C GLY A 98 7.63 5.54 6.78
N THR A 99 8.73 5.36 7.50
CA THR A 99 8.84 5.57 8.95
C THR A 99 9.93 6.58 9.27
N ALA A 100 9.81 7.26 10.40
CA ALA A 100 10.77 8.23 10.85
C ALA A 100 11.23 7.91 12.28
N GLU A 101 12.53 8.11 12.52
CA GLU A 101 13.21 7.82 13.78
C GLU A 101 14.39 8.76 14.01
N LYS A 102 14.65 9.05 15.29
CA LYS A 102 15.82 9.80 15.75
C LYS A 102 16.37 9.10 16.98
N HIS A 103 17.53 8.48 16.85
CA HIS A 103 18.12 7.66 17.90
C HIS A 103 18.82 8.52 18.95
N ASP A 104 18.33 8.49 20.19
CA ASP A 104 18.96 9.11 21.35
C ASP A 104 19.54 8.01 22.26
N ALA A 105 20.77 8.18 22.75
CA ALA A 105 21.36 7.24 23.67
C ALA A 105 20.71 7.33 25.07
N PHE A 106 20.66 6.22 25.80
CA PHE A 106 20.19 6.24 27.20
C PHE A 106 21.13 7.02 28.14
N VAL A 107 22.28 7.48 27.69
CA VAL A 107 23.37 8.02 28.52
C VAL A 107 23.10 9.48 28.89
N GLU A 108 23.17 9.77 30.21
CA GLU A 108 23.16 11.13 30.78
C GLU A 108 24.32 11.33 31.76
N HIS A 109 24.69 12.60 32.04
CA HIS A 109 25.66 12.90 33.06
C HIS A 109 25.11 12.58 34.47
N ASP A 110 25.92 11.94 35.31
CA ASP A 110 25.62 11.66 36.73
C ASP A 110 25.77 12.87 37.66
N GLY A 111 26.22 14.00 37.13
CA GLY A 111 26.56 15.21 37.90
C GLY A 111 27.85 15.14 38.73
N LYS A 112 28.60 14.03 38.67
CA LYS A 112 29.82 13.80 39.43
C LYS A 112 31.04 13.52 38.54
N GLY A 113 30.87 13.75 37.20
CA GLY A 113 31.93 13.53 36.21
C GLY A 113 31.90 12.16 35.55
N GLY A 114 30.86 11.34 35.83
CA GLY A 114 30.53 10.06 35.19
C GLY A 114 29.26 10.14 34.34
N MET A 115 28.88 8.97 33.85
CA MET A 115 27.66 8.79 33.02
C MET A 115 26.77 7.75 33.67
N VAL A 116 25.48 7.87 33.43
CA VAL A 116 24.42 6.94 33.91
C VAL A 116 23.39 6.72 32.84
N GLU A 117 22.90 5.50 32.74
CA GLU A 117 21.79 5.16 31.82
C GLU A 117 20.48 5.62 32.43
N LYS A 118 19.80 6.52 31.73
CA LYS A 118 18.51 7.10 32.15
C LYS A 118 17.52 7.18 31.02
N PHE A 119 16.31 6.76 31.35
CA PHE A 119 15.13 6.91 30.47
C PHE A 119 13.91 7.23 31.35
N SER A 120 13.41 8.45 31.26
CA SER A 120 12.32 8.93 32.11
C SER A 120 10.97 8.80 31.43
N GLY A 121 9.91 8.78 32.24
CA GLY A 121 8.54 8.81 31.73
C GLY A 121 8.23 10.02 30.86
N LYS A 122 8.91 11.16 31.10
CA LYS A 122 8.82 12.33 30.22
C LYS A 122 9.31 12.00 28.79
N LEU A 123 10.44 11.32 28.68
CA LEU A 123 11.04 10.93 27.39
C LEU A 123 10.23 9.84 26.71
N LEU A 124 9.59 8.94 27.47
CA LEU A 124 8.69 7.93 26.93
C LEU A 124 7.41 8.57 26.35
N VAL A 125 6.76 9.45 27.13
CA VAL A 125 5.40 9.92 26.79
C VAL A 125 5.43 10.97 25.68
N GLN A 126 6.44 11.86 25.65
CA GLN A 126 6.43 13.00 24.72
C GLN A 126 7.85 13.46 24.40
N GLN A 127 8.10 13.75 23.13
CA GLN A 127 9.29 14.45 22.65
C GLN A 127 8.94 15.58 21.71
N GLU A 128 9.90 16.46 21.42
CA GLU A 128 9.78 17.58 20.49
C GLU A 128 10.85 17.42 19.38
N PRO A 129 10.66 16.48 18.42
CA PRO A 129 11.61 16.29 17.34
C PRO A 129 11.62 17.48 16.38
N ASP A 130 12.80 17.78 15.83
CA ASP A 130 12.92 18.67 14.68
C ASP A 130 12.44 17.92 13.43
N ALA A 131 11.34 18.36 12.87
CA ALA A 131 10.73 17.78 11.68
C ALA A 131 10.60 18.82 10.56
N SER A 132 11.53 19.77 10.47
CA SER A 132 11.53 20.85 9.48
C SER A 132 11.57 20.37 8.04
N SER A 133 12.18 19.20 7.80
CA SER A 133 12.26 18.56 6.47
C SER A 133 11.00 17.81 6.04
N PHE A 134 10.07 17.54 6.97
CA PHE A 134 8.83 16.83 6.63
C PHE A 134 7.79 17.78 6.05
N PRO A 135 7.12 17.39 4.95
CA PRO A 135 6.02 18.15 4.39
C PRO A 135 4.85 18.20 5.39
N ASN A 136 4.19 19.36 5.47
CA ASN A 136 3.13 19.60 6.47
C ASN A 136 1.96 20.45 5.91
N GLY A 137 1.94 20.76 4.62
CA GLY A 137 0.87 21.54 4.00
C GLY A 137 0.66 22.93 4.62
N GLY A 138 1.74 23.58 5.06
CA GLY A 138 1.66 24.91 5.66
C GLY A 138 1.14 24.96 7.11
N ILE A 139 0.87 23.82 7.75
CA ILE A 139 0.44 23.83 9.18
C ILE A 139 1.52 24.38 10.11
N ARG A 140 2.80 24.20 9.75
CA ARG A 140 3.94 24.74 10.51
C ARG A 140 4.65 25.83 9.70
N ASN A 141 5.08 26.88 10.39
CA ASN A 141 6.07 27.80 9.83
C ASN A 141 7.46 27.15 9.89
N THR A 142 8.34 27.53 8.94
CA THR A 142 9.74 27.09 8.91
C THR A 142 10.53 27.52 10.16
N PHE A 143 10.09 28.58 10.86
CA PHE A 143 10.66 29.02 12.13
C PHE A 143 10.23 28.18 13.32
N GLU A 144 9.12 27.44 13.21
CA GLU A 144 8.56 26.55 14.24
C GLU A 144 8.55 25.13 13.73
N ALA A 145 9.69 24.66 13.24
CA ALA A 145 9.85 23.33 12.62
C ALA A 145 9.62 22.15 13.57
N ARG A 146 9.21 22.39 14.81
CA ARG A 146 8.97 21.37 15.83
C ARG A 146 7.50 21.03 15.94
N GLY A 147 7.23 19.77 16.22
CA GLY A 147 5.95 19.25 16.66
C GLY A 147 6.16 18.37 17.89
N TYR A 148 5.09 17.73 18.32
CA TYR A 148 5.14 16.76 19.41
C TYR A 148 4.98 15.36 18.87
N SER A 149 5.89 14.45 19.27
CA SER A 149 5.65 13.01 19.21
C SER A 149 5.06 12.57 20.55
N ALA A 150 4.06 11.70 20.56
CA ALA A 150 3.44 11.19 21.77
C ALA A 150 3.24 9.68 21.67
N TRP A 151 3.65 8.97 22.74
CA TRP A 151 3.57 7.52 22.82
C TRP A 151 2.13 7.00 22.62
N ASP A 152 2.01 5.96 21.79
CA ASP A 152 0.81 5.16 21.64
C ASP A 152 0.95 3.85 22.43
N PRO A 153 0.35 3.70 23.61
CA PRO A 153 0.43 2.48 24.40
C PRO A 153 -0.29 1.28 23.78
N THR A 154 -1.14 1.49 22.79
CA THR A 154 -1.87 0.40 22.11
C THR A 154 -1.02 -0.36 21.11
N SER A 155 0.14 0.21 20.71
CA SER A 155 1.15 -0.47 19.93
C SER A 155 2.34 -0.86 20.80
N PRO A 156 2.75 -2.14 20.82
CA PRO A 156 3.84 -2.58 21.66
C PRO A 156 5.17 -2.00 21.20
N VAL A 157 6.01 -1.65 22.16
CA VAL A 157 7.39 -1.21 21.95
C VAL A 157 8.25 -2.39 21.51
N PHE A 158 9.18 -2.17 20.59
CA PHE A 158 10.02 -3.22 20.01
C PHE A 158 11.49 -2.80 19.87
N ILE A 159 12.37 -3.75 19.61
CA ILE A 159 13.81 -3.52 19.45
C ILE A 159 14.23 -3.83 18.02
N ILE A 160 14.91 -2.89 17.39
CA ILE A 160 15.64 -3.11 16.13
C ILE A 160 17.13 -2.82 16.40
N ASP A 161 17.97 -3.79 16.07
CA ASP A 161 19.42 -3.73 16.32
C ASP A 161 19.73 -3.37 17.79
N ASP A 162 20.27 -2.21 18.07
CA ASP A 162 20.61 -1.71 19.40
C ASP A 162 19.67 -0.61 19.92
N THR A 163 18.49 -0.46 19.31
CA THR A 163 17.57 0.64 19.56
C THR A 163 16.19 0.17 19.99
N LEU A 164 15.68 0.76 21.07
CA LEU A 164 14.31 0.63 21.55
C LEU A 164 13.39 1.57 20.73
N CYS A 165 12.51 1.01 19.92
CA CYS A 165 11.56 1.75 19.07
C CYS A 165 10.22 1.89 19.79
N ILE A 166 9.75 3.12 19.99
CA ILE A 166 8.53 3.47 20.71
C ILE A 166 7.52 4.00 19.69
N PRO A 167 6.44 3.25 19.36
CA PRO A 167 5.41 3.74 18.44
C PRO A 167 4.74 5.01 18.97
N THR A 168 4.69 6.05 18.13
CA THR A 168 4.17 7.36 18.50
C THR A 168 3.30 7.95 17.40
N ILE A 169 2.40 8.87 17.80
CA ILE A 169 1.80 9.84 16.90
C ILE A 169 2.71 11.06 16.75
N PHE A 170 2.52 11.83 15.68
CA PHE A 170 3.19 13.11 15.48
C PHE A 170 2.20 14.21 15.15
N ILE A 171 2.19 15.29 15.96
CA ILE A 171 1.24 16.39 15.86
C ILE A 171 1.93 17.75 15.86
N ALA A 172 1.30 18.75 15.24
CA ALA A 172 1.75 20.15 15.32
C ALA A 172 1.54 20.72 16.72
N TYR A 173 2.19 21.84 17.05
CA TYR A 173 1.95 22.57 18.30
C TYR A 173 0.48 22.97 18.54
N THR A 174 -0.25 23.18 17.49
CA THR A 174 -1.68 23.54 17.50
C THR A 174 -2.60 22.33 17.57
N GLY A 175 -2.05 21.09 17.54
CA GLY A 175 -2.77 19.84 17.75
C GLY A 175 -3.20 19.11 16.49
N GLU A 176 -2.95 19.66 15.30
CA GLU A 176 -3.25 18.96 14.05
C GLU A 176 -2.29 17.78 13.82
N ALA A 177 -2.83 16.67 13.32
CA ALA A 177 -2.07 15.48 13.01
C ALA A 177 -1.16 15.71 11.78
N LEU A 178 0.12 15.39 11.93
CA LEU A 178 1.16 15.47 10.89
C LEU A 178 1.66 14.09 10.47
N ASP A 179 0.94 13.03 10.83
CA ASP A 179 1.25 11.64 10.56
C ASP A 179 0.00 10.87 10.07
N TYR A 180 0.17 9.58 9.80
CA TYR A 180 -0.93 8.68 9.47
C TYR A 180 -1.59 8.07 10.71
N LYS A 181 -0.84 7.88 11.81
CA LYS A 181 -1.31 7.12 12.97
C LYS A 181 -2.38 7.87 13.77
N ALA A 182 -2.24 9.16 14.00
CA ALA A 182 -3.20 9.91 14.79
C ALA A 182 -4.63 9.91 14.18
N PRO A 183 -4.82 10.19 12.86
CA PRO A 183 -6.13 10.05 12.24
C PRO A 183 -6.62 8.60 12.18
N LEU A 184 -5.72 7.60 12.04
CA LEU A 184 -6.10 6.19 12.07
C LEU A 184 -6.72 5.82 13.42
N LEU A 185 -6.06 6.16 14.52
CA LEU A 185 -6.58 5.91 15.88
C LEU A 185 -7.94 6.59 16.12
N ARG A 186 -8.11 7.82 15.62
CA ARG A 186 -9.40 8.53 15.68
C ARG A 186 -10.48 7.82 14.84
N ALA A 187 -10.15 7.32 13.65
CA ALA A 187 -11.09 6.60 12.79
C ALA A 187 -11.48 5.24 13.38
N LEU A 188 -10.54 4.53 13.98
CA LEU A 188 -10.79 3.26 14.68
C LEU A 188 -11.71 3.48 15.91
N HIS A 189 -11.50 4.55 16.65
CA HIS A 189 -12.39 4.92 17.76
C HIS A 189 -13.80 5.31 17.27
N ALA A 190 -13.91 6.01 16.14
CA ALA A 190 -15.19 6.37 15.57
C ALA A 190 -15.98 5.14 15.10
N VAL A 191 -15.34 4.20 14.40
CA VAL A 191 -16.00 2.97 13.92
C VAL A 191 -16.33 2.04 15.08
N ASP A 192 -15.48 1.92 16.10
CA ASP A 192 -15.79 1.15 17.31
C ASP A 192 -17.09 1.64 17.94
N LYS A 193 -17.21 2.94 18.23
CA LYS A 193 -18.42 3.52 18.84
C LYS A 193 -19.67 3.31 17.98
N ALA A 194 -19.57 3.58 16.68
CA ALA A 194 -20.71 3.46 15.78
C ALA A 194 -21.13 1.99 15.63
N ALA A 195 -20.18 1.09 15.42
CA ALA A 195 -20.45 -0.34 15.28
C ALA A 195 -20.97 -0.97 16.58
N THR A 196 -20.42 -0.59 17.73
CA THR A 196 -20.92 -1.04 19.05
C THR A 196 -22.37 -0.62 19.23
N SER A 197 -22.71 0.64 18.93
CA SER A 197 -24.09 1.15 19.03
C SER A 197 -25.07 0.36 18.15
N VAL A 198 -24.70 0.04 16.90
CA VAL A 198 -25.55 -0.78 16.01
C VAL A 198 -25.57 -2.24 16.47
N CYS A 199 -24.42 -2.80 16.89
CA CYS A 199 -24.33 -4.16 17.37
C CYS A 199 -25.24 -4.41 18.60
N GLN A 200 -25.38 -3.43 19.46
CA GLN A 200 -26.28 -3.48 20.66
C GLN A 200 -27.78 -3.57 20.30
N LEU A 201 -28.17 -3.32 19.07
CA LEU A 201 -29.52 -3.65 18.60
C LEU A 201 -29.79 -5.16 18.61
N PHE A 202 -28.74 -5.98 18.44
CA PHE A 202 -28.79 -7.43 18.37
C PHE A 202 -28.22 -8.10 19.64
N TYR A 203 -27.13 -7.53 20.17
CA TYR A 203 -26.37 -8.04 21.32
C TYR A 203 -26.12 -6.93 22.34
N PRO A 204 -27.07 -6.72 23.29
CA PRO A 204 -27.01 -5.60 24.27
C PRO A 204 -25.76 -5.63 25.16
N GLU A 205 -25.13 -6.80 25.33
CA GLU A 205 -23.95 -6.99 26.17
C GLU A 205 -22.65 -6.48 25.54
N VAL A 206 -22.60 -6.29 24.20
CA VAL A 206 -21.39 -5.85 23.48
C VAL A 206 -20.99 -4.43 23.89
N LYS A 207 -19.73 -4.26 24.25
CA LYS A 207 -19.14 -3.00 24.71
C LYS A 207 -18.10 -2.43 23.78
N LYS A 208 -17.51 -3.27 22.91
CA LYS A 208 -16.43 -2.90 22.00
C LYS A 208 -16.54 -3.66 20.70
N VAL A 209 -16.25 -2.96 19.59
CA VAL A 209 -16.06 -3.58 18.28
C VAL A 209 -14.68 -3.21 17.76
N THR A 210 -13.85 -4.23 17.52
CA THR A 210 -12.49 -4.07 17.00
C THR A 210 -12.50 -4.16 15.47
N CYS A 211 -11.85 -3.19 14.82
CA CYS A 211 -11.52 -3.26 13.40
C CYS A 211 -10.28 -4.10 13.21
N ASN A 212 -10.35 -5.15 12.39
CA ASN A 212 -9.26 -6.02 12.04
C ASN A 212 -8.77 -5.75 10.62
N LEU A 213 -7.48 -5.93 10.40
CA LEU A 213 -6.80 -5.79 9.11
C LEU A 213 -5.81 -6.95 8.90
N GLY A 214 -5.91 -7.59 7.74
CA GLY A 214 -4.88 -8.48 7.20
C GLY A 214 -4.43 -7.95 5.85
N TRP A 215 -3.19 -7.49 5.78
CA TRP A 215 -2.61 -7.00 4.52
C TRP A 215 -1.90 -8.13 3.76
N GLU A 216 -1.84 -8.02 2.44
CA GLU A 216 -1.10 -8.90 1.55
C GLU A 216 -0.06 -8.04 0.83
N GLN A 217 1.23 -8.20 1.18
CA GLN A 217 2.30 -7.36 0.65
C GLN A 217 2.91 -8.01 -0.57
N GLU A 218 2.57 -7.52 -1.74
CA GLU A 218 3.26 -7.86 -2.98
C GLU A 218 4.53 -7.00 -3.15
N TYR A 219 5.54 -7.55 -3.83
CA TYR A 219 6.81 -6.88 -4.09
C TYR A 219 7.60 -7.57 -5.20
N PHE A 220 8.53 -6.82 -5.83
CA PHE A 220 9.52 -7.39 -6.74
C PHE A 220 10.88 -7.50 -6.06
N LEU A 221 11.67 -8.48 -6.49
CA LEU A 221 13.09 -8.60 -6.18
C LEU A 221 13.93 -8.43 -7.44
N VAL A 222 15.00 -7.63 -7.35
CA VAL A 222 15.99 -7.48 -8.42
C VAL A 222 17.37 -7.70 -7.83
N ASP A 223 18.26 -8.38 -8.57
CA ASP A 223 19.65 -8.51 -8.17
C ASP A 223 20.28 -7.13 -7.92
N GLU A 224 21.01 -6.97 -6.84
CA GLU A 224 21.56 -5.68 -6.43
C GLU A 224 22.51 -5.06 -7.46
N GLY A 225 23.29 -5.89 -8.18
CA GLY A 225 24.16 -5.43 -9.25
C GLY A 225 23.37 -4.87 -10.44
N LEU A 226 22.33 -5.60 -10.86
CA LEU A 226 21.44 -5.17 -11.94
C LEU A 226 20.68 -3.90 -11.59
N TYR A 227 20.14 -3.82 -10.36
CA TYR A 227 19.49 -2.62 -9.83
C TYR A 227 20.43 -1.40 -9.87
N SER A 228 21.67 -1.56 -9.41
CA SER A 228 22.64 -0.47 -9.34
C SER A 228 23.11 0.00 -10.75
N ALA A 229 23.01 -0.87 -11.75
CA ALA A 229 23.28 -0.55 -13.15
C ALA A 229 22.11 0.11 -13.89
N ARG A 230 20.96 0.31 -13.22
CA ARG A 230 19.75 0.98 -13.74
C ARG A 230 19.45 2.24 -12.91
N PRO A 231 19.95 3.42 -13.31
CA PRO A 231 19.72 4.67 -12.58
C PRO A 231 18.24 5.02 -12.39
N ASP A 232 17.37 4.67 -13.32
CA ASP A 232 15.92 4.84 -13.20
C ASP A 232 15.35 4.02 -12.02
N LEU A 233 15.64 2.72 -11.93
CA LEU A 233 15.24 1.89 -10.79
C LEU A 233 15.77 2.45 -9.47
N MET A 234 17.03 2.88 -9.45
CA MET A 234 17.68 3.38 -8.24
C MET A 234 17.08 4.70 -7.74
N LEU A 235 16.67 5.60 -8.64
CA LEU A 235 16.22 6.95 -8.30
C LEU A 235 14.70 7.08 -8.23
N THR A 236 13.94 6.23 -8.92
CA THR A 236 12.48 6.33 -9.01
C THR A 236 11.73 5.09 -8.54
N GLY A 237 12.43 3.96 -8.37
CA GLY A 237 11.82 2.67 -8.01
C GLY A 237 11.19 1.94 -9.20
N ARG A 238 11.16 2.54 -10.41
CA ARG A 238 10.65 1.92 -11.64
C ARG A 238 11.58 2.12 -12.83
N THR A 239 11.42 1.28 -13.84
CA THR A 239 12.06 1.49 -15.15
C THR A 239 11.30 2.55 -15.94
N LEU A 240 12.01 3.59 -16.39
CA LEU A 240 11.45 4.65 -17.24
C LEU A 240 11.52 4.32 -18.73
N MET A 241 12.22 3.23 -19.07
CA MET A 241 12.39 2.69 -20.41
C MET A 241 12.69 1.19 -20.31
N GLY A 242 12.45 0.44 -21.36
CA GLY A 242 12.76 -0.97 -21.49
C GLY A 242 11.74 -1.70 -22.35
N HIS A 243 12.25 -2.32 -23.43
CA HIS A 243 11.42 -3.15 -24.30
C HIS A 243 10.99 -4.43 -23.58
N GLU A 244 9.76 -4.85 -23.82
CA GLU A 244 9.20 -6.09 -23.27
C GLU A 244 10.08 -7.31 -23.60
N SER A 245 10.28 -8.21 -22.64
CA SER A 245 11.01 -9.44 -22.84
C SER A 245 10.20 -10.42 -23.71
N ALA A 246 10.87 -11.20 -24.57
CA ALA A 246 10.24 -12.24 -25.39
C ALA A 246 9.53 -13.31 -24.55
N LYS A 247 10.06 -13.64 -23.37
CA LYS A 247 9.34 -14.34 -22.30
C LYS A 247 8.83 -13.31 -21.30
N ASN A 248 7.56 -13.37 -21.00
CA ASN A 248 6.87 -12.49 -20.08
C ASN A 248 6.28 -13.32 -18.92
N GLN A 249 5.13 -12.97 -18.37
CA GLN A 249 4.41 -13.76 -17.36
C GLN A 249 3.64 -14.92 -18.00
N GLN A 250 4.39 -15.97 -18.40
CA GLN A 250 3.92 -17.11 -19.16
C GLN A 250 4.47 -18.39 -18.56
N MET A 251 3.78 -19.50 -18.81
CA MET A 251 4.22 -20.85 -18.47
C MET A 251 4.56 -21.03 -16.99
N ASP A 252 5.84 -21.09 -16.62
CA ASP A 252 6.31 -21.35 -15.26
C ASP A 252 6.29 -20.13 -14.33
N ASP A 253 6.15 -18.93 -14.90
CA ASP A 253 6.07 -17.68 -14.14
C ASP A 253 4.59 -17.46 -13.78
N HIS A 254 4.20 -17.93 -12.61
CA HIS A 254 2.83 -17.88 -12.10
C HIS A 254 2.80 -18.12 -10.58
N TYR A 255 1.67 -17.85 -9.98
CA TYR A 255 1.36 -17.92 -8.57
C TYR A 255 1.79 -19.23 -7.86
N PHE A 256 1.68 -20.38 -8.53
CA PHE A 256 2.00 -21.70 -7.99
C PHE A 256 3.40 -22.22 -8.39
N GLY A 257 4.24 -21.37 -9.01
CA GLY A 257 5.60 -21.73 -9.39
C GLY A 257 6.49 -22.05 -8.17
N THR A 258 7.56 -22.81 -8.41
CA THR A 258 8.56 -23.08 -7.38
C THR A 258 9.34 -21.81 -7.04
N ILE A 259 9.47 -21.49 -5.76
CA ILE A 259 10.25 -20.35 -5.29
C ILE A 259 11.74 -20.61 -5.56
N PRO A 260 12.47 -19.72 -6.25
CA PRO A 260 13.90 -19.89 -6.52
C PRO A 260 14.73 -19.92 -5.23
N ASP A 261 15.82 -20.71 -5.20
CA ASP A 261 16.62 -20.95 -4.00
C ASP A 261 17.12 -19.68 -3.30
N ARG A 262 17.63 -18.69 -4.05
CA ARG A 262 18.09 -17.41 -3.47
C ARG A 262 16.94 -16.65 -2.84
N VAL A 263 15.78 -16.64 -3.48
CA VAL A 263 14.56 -15.99 -2.99
C VAL A 263 14.03 -16.72 -1.76
N GLN A 264 14.03 -18.05 -1.77
CA GLN A 264 13.65 -18.87 -0.63
C GLN A 264 14.50 -18.59 0.61
N ALA A 265 15.81 -18.39 0.43
CA ALA A 265 16.72 -18.01 1.52
C ALA A 265 16.39 -16.61 2.08
N PHE A 266 16.13 -15.64 1.21
CA PHE A 266 15.67 -14.30 1.58
C PHE A 266 14.35 -14.36 2.36
N MET A 267 13.34 -15.05 1.83
CA MET A 267 12.03 -15.17 2.48
C MET A 267 12.13 -15.83 3.86
N LYS A 268 12.96 -16.86 3.99
CA LYS A 268 13.20 -17.53 5.27
C LYS A 268 13.83 -16.60 6.31
N ASP A 269 14.84 -15.83 5.93
CA ASP A 269 15.50 -14.87 6.83
C ASP A 269 14.54 -13.74 7.24
N LEU A 270 13.79 -13.21 6.27
CA LEU A 270 12.77 -12.19 6.51
C LEU A 270 11.69 -12.69 7.48
N GLU A 271 11.16 -13.89 7.26
CA GLU A 271 10.11 -14.48 8.11
C GLU A 271 10.58 -14.68 9.56
N ILE A 272 11.80 -15.18 9.76
CA ILE A 272 12.38 -15.35 11.11
C ILE A 272 12.45 -14.00 11.82
N GLN A 273 13.04 -12.98 11.19
CA GLN A 273 13.19 -11.66 11.79
C GLN A 273 11.84 -10.97 12.01
N ALA A 274 10.88 -11.14 11.09
CA ALA A 274 9.53 -10.61 11.24
C ALA A 274 8.80 -11.25 12.43
N LEU A 275 8.89 -12.58 12.60
CA LEU A 275 8.31 -13.29 13.74
C LEU A 275 8.95 -12.87 15.07
N GLU A 276 10.27 -12.68 15.12
CA GLU A 276 10.97 -12.15 16.31
C GLU A 276 10.50 -10.72 16.68
N LEU A 277 10.07 -9.92 15.68
CA LEU A 277 9.48 -8.59 15.87
C LEU A 277 7.95 -8.61 16.09
N GLY A 278 7.36 -9.79 16.25
CA GLY A 278 5.93 -9.94 16.53
C GLY A 278 5.01 -9.83 15.32
N ILE A 279 5.57 -9.76 14.10
CA ILE A 279 4.77 -9.76 12.87
C ILE A 279 4.35 -11.20 12.55
N PRO A 280 3.05 -11.54 12.57
CA PRO A 280 2.59 -12.92 12.47
C PRO A 280 2.56 -13.42 11.01
N CYS A 281 3.72 -13.50 10.35
CA CYS A 281 3.86 -13.99 8.97
C CYS A 281 3.21 -15.38 8.82
N LYS A 282 2.42 -15.57 7.77
CA LYS A 282 1.65 -16.79 7.55
C LYS A 282 1.90 -17.43 6.19
N THR A 283 1.91 -16.64 5.14
CA THR A 283 1.94 -17.14 3.76
C THR A 283 3.01 -16.38 2.97
N ARG A 284 3.75 -17.10 2.14
CA ARG A 284 4.69 -16.57 1.17
C ARG A 284 4.66 -17.41 -0.10
N HIS A 285 4.69 -16.79 -1.26
CA HIS A 285 4.65 -17.46 -2.56
C HIS A 285 5.14 -16.54 -3.69
N ASN A 286 5.28 -17.13 -4.89
CA ASN A 286 5.44 -16.35 -6.11
C ASN A 286 4.13 -15.63 -6.44
N GLU A 287 4.24 -14.46 -7.05
CA GLU A 287 3.16 -13.78 -7.75
C GLU A 287 3.17 -14.06 -9.26
N VAL A 288 2.21 -13.47 -9.98
CA VAL A 288 1.97 -13.75 -11.40
C VAL A 288 3.13 -13.31 -12.28
N ALA A 289 3.75 -12.17 -12.00
CA ALA A 289 4.86 -11.67 -12.80
C ALA A 289 6.20 -12.33 -12.40
N PRO A 290 7.15 -12.50 -13.33
CA PRO A 290 8.49 -12.96 -13.00
C PRO A 290 9.17 -12.02 -12.01
N ASN A 291 9.85 -12.59 -11.01
CA ASN A 291 10.47 -11.87 -9.88
C ASN A 291 9.50 -11.10 -8.98
N GLN A 292 8.21 -11.39 -9.06
CA GLN A 292 7.19 -10.87 -8.16
C GLN A 292 6.82 -11.92 -7.12
N PHE A 293 6.62 -11.46 -5.88
CA PHE A 293 6.37 -12.31 -4.70
C PHE A 293 5.40 -11.64 -3.77
N GLU A 294 4.79 -12.43 -2.87
CA GLU A 294 3.90 -11.95 -1.83
C GLU A 294 4.25 -12.52 -0.47
N LEU A 295 3.97 -11.72 0.57
CA LEU A 295 3.96 -12.13 1.96
C LEU A 295 2.70 -11.60 2.64
N ALA A 296 1.96 -12.50 3.30
CA ALA A 296 0.75 -12.16 4.04
C ALA A 296 0.83 -12.66 5.50
N PRO A 297 0.40 -11.84 6.49
CA PRO A 297 0.32 -12.23 7.90
C PRO A 297 -1.03 -12.85 8.25
N ILE A 298 -1.15 -13.33 9.49
CA ILE A 298 -2.44 -13.46 10.17
C ILE A 298 -2.97 -12.04 10.43
N TYR A 299 -4.27 -11.81 10.26
CA TYR A 299 -4.90 -10.51 10.54
C TYR A 299 -4.80 -10.14 12.03
N GLU A 300 -4.72 -8.85 12.30
CA GLU A 300 -4.59 -8.28 13.63
C GLU A 300 -5.53 -7.06 13.79
N GLU A 301 -5.54 -6.47 14.98
CA GLU A 301 -6.15 -5.15 15.18
C GLU A 301 -5.52 -4.13 14.20
N CYS A 302 -6.33 -3.28 13.61
CA CYS A 302 -5.95 -2.49 12.44
C CYS A 302 -4.75 -1.55 12.67
N ASN A 303 -4.65 -0.89 13.83
CA ASN A 303 -3.51 -0.02 14.15
C ASN A 303 -2.21 -0.83 14.24
N LEU A 304 -2.23 -1.97 14.92
CA LEU A 304 -1.09 -2.87 15.03
C LEU A 304 -0.70 -3.46 13.67
N ALA A 305 -1.69 -3.87 12.86
CA ALA A 305 -1.44 -4.39 11.52
C ALA A 305 -0.76 -3.36 10.61
N VAL A 306 -1.14 -2.09 10.71
CA VAL A 306 -0.50 -0.99 9.97
C VAL A 306 0.94 -0.79 10.43
N ASP A 307 1.20 -0.75 11.73
CA ASP A 307 2.57 -0.64 12.27
C ASP A 307 3.44 -1.80 11.81
N HIS A 308 2.93 -3.03 11.88
CA HIS A 308 3.64 -4.23 11.43
C HIS A 308 3.94 -4.20 9.92
N ASN A 309 3.03 -3.69 9.10
CA ASN A 309 3.30 -3.55 7.67
C ASN A 309 4.42 -2.54 7.39
N MET A 310 4.39 -1.37 8.03
CA MET A 310 5.43 -0.35 7.85
C MET A 310 6.80 -0.84 8.35
N LEU A 311 6.82 -1.56 9.46
CA LEU A 311 8.01 -2.21 9.99
C LEU A 311 8.53 -3.29 9.03
N LEU A 312 7.64 -4.13 8.48
CA LEU A 312 8.00 -5.16 7.51
C LEU A 312 8.63 -4.55 6.25
N MET A 313 8.04 -3.48 5.68
CA MET A 313 8.58 -2.84 4.48
C MET A 313 10.01 -2.32 4.70
N SER A 314 10.32 -1.81 5.89
CA SER A 314 11.69 -1.43 6.27
C SER A 314 12.60 -2.65 6.40
N LEU A 315 12.14 -3.70 7.08
CA LEU A 315 12.87 -4.96 7.27
C LEU A 315 13.17 -5.66 5.95
N MET A 316 12.20 -5.70 5.01
CA MET A 316 12.38 -6.26 3.67
C MET A 316 13.56 -5.60 2.94
N LYS A 317 13.66 -4.28 2.97
CA LYS A 317 14.76 -3.53 2.35
C LYS A 317 16.12 -3.89 2.96
N LYS A 318 16.16 -4.07 4.28
CA LYS A 318 17.37 -4.45 5.03
C LYS A 318 17.81 -5.89 4.73
N VAL A 319 16.89 -6.83 4.83
CA VAL A 319 17.16 -8.26 4.62
C VAL A 319 17.51 -8.55 3.16
N ALA A 320 16.83 -7.91 2.19
CA ALA A 320 17.12 -8.09 0.78
C ALA A 320 18.59 -7.76 0.44
N ARG A 321 19.13 -6.68 0.99
CA ARG A 321 20.55 -6.30 0.80
C ARG A 321 21.50 -7.39 1.27
N LYS A 322 21.22 -8.01 2.42
CA LYS A 322 22.02 -9.12 2.96
C LYS A 322 22.04 -10.32 1.99
N HIS A 323 20.97 -10.53 1.24
CA HIS A 323 20.84 -11.59 0.23
C HIS A 323 21.26 -11.16 -1.19
N GLY A 324 21.85 -9.98 -1.35
CA GLY A 324 22.26 -9.43 -2.64
C GLY A 324 21.10 -9.10 -3.57
N PHE A 325 19.95 -8.74 -2.99
CA PHE A 325 18.76 -8.25 -3.68
C PHE A 325 18.40 -6.81 -3.29
N ARG A 326 17.55 -6.21 -4.10
CA ARG A 326 16.78 -5.01 -3.80
C ARG A 326 15.29 -5.33 -3.92
N VAL A 327 14.52 -4.92 -2.92
CA VAL A 327 13.05 -4.96 -2.95
C VAL A 327 12.55 -3.72 -3.68
N LEU A 328 11.67 -3.91 -4.65
CA LEU A 328 10.90 -2.84 -5.27
C LEU A 328 9.48 -2.88 -4.72
N LEU A 329 9.09 -1.80 -4.08
CA LEU A 329 7.73 -1.60 -3.56
C LEU A 329 6.90 -0.66 -4.45
N HIS A 330 7.52 -0.06 -5.47
CA HIS A 330 6.78 0.70 -6.49
C HIS A 330 5.72 -0.20 -7.13
N GLU A 331 4.51 0.31 -7.32
CA GLU A 331 3.36 -0.46 -7.78
C GLU A 331 3.50 -0.97 -9.22
N LYS A 332 4.27 -0.28 -10.05
CA LYS A 332 4.51 -0.66 -11.45
C LYS A 332 5.98 -0.48 -11.83
N PRO A 333 6.90 -1.32 -11.32
CA PRO A 333 8.31 -1.16 -11.58
C PRO A 333 8.71 -1.51 -13.02
N PHE A 334 7.92 -2.34 -13.70
CA PHE A 334 8.13 -2.78 -15.07
C PHE A 334 6.85 -2.64 -15.89
N ASP A 335 6.96 -2.13 -17.10
CA ASP A 335 5.86 -2.04 -18.03
C ASP A 335 5.52 -3.40 -18.67
N GLY A 336 4.28 -3.58 -19.14
CA GLY A 336 3.85 -4.79 -19.85
C GLY A 336 3.57 -6.02 -18.97
N ILE A 337 3.86 -5.99 -17.67
CA ILE A 337 3.58 -7.09 -16.72
C ILE A 337 2.76 -6.62 -15.53
N ASN A 338 2.36 -7.52 -14.65
CA ASN A 338 1.64 -7.17 -13.42
C ASN A 338 2.36 -6.12 -12.58
N GLY A 339 1.58 -5.28 -11.94
CA GLY A 339 2.04 -4.43 -10.84
C GLY A 339 1.81 -5.07 -9.49
N SER A 340 2.33 -4.44 -8.44
CA SER A 340 2.21 -4.90 -7.05
C SER A 340 1.21 -4.08 -6.25
N GLY A 341 0.34 -4.77 -5.52
CA GLY A 341 -0.63 -4.22 -4.60
C GLY A 341 -0.31 -4.53 -3.14
N LYS A 342 -1.21 -4.04 -2.30
CA LYS A 342 -1.29 -4.36 -0.88
C LYS A 342 -2.76 -4.56 -0.56
N HIS A 343 -3.27 -5.78 -0.79
CA HIS A 343 -4.67 -6.06 -0.54
C HIS A 343 -4.95 -5.97 0.96
N ASN A 344 -5.97 -5.21 1.33
CA ASN A 344 -6.37 -5.02 2.73
C ASN A 344 -7.65 -5.80 3.02
N ASN A 345 -7.51 -6.90 3.74
CA ASN A 345 -8.63 -7.69 4.26
C ASN A 345 -9.16 -7.04 5.54
N TRP A 346 -10.30 -6.38 5.44
CA TRP A 346 -10.90 -5.59 6.50
C TRP A 346 -12.16 -6.26 7.08
N SER A 347 -12.29 -6.29 8.40
CA SER A 347 -13.48 -6.83 9.09
C SER A 347 -13.70 -6.18 10.45
N LEU A 348 -14.90 -6.37 11.00
CA LEU A 348 -15.30 -5.90 12.33
C LEU A 348 -15.61 -7.11 13.24
N LEU A 349 -15.04 -7.10 14.46
CA LEU A 349 -15.18 -8.16 15.46
C LEU A 349 -15.72 -7.57 16.78
N ALA A 350 -16.86 -8.06 17.25
CA ALA A 350 -17.38 -7.70 18.54
C ALA A 350 -16.65 -8.44 19.68
N ASP A 351 -16.61 -7.85 20.89
CA ASP A 351 -15.92 -8.39 22.07
C ASP A 351 -16.53 -9.70 22.60
N ASN A 352 -17.75 -10.06 22.17
CA ASN A 352 -18.34 -11.38 22.42
C ASN A 352 -17.87 -12.46 21.40
N GLY A 353 -16.93 -12.15 20.50
CA GLY A 353 -16.39 -13.07 19.51
C GLY A 353 -17.17 -13.13 18.19
N THR A 354 -18.20 -12.31 18.01
CA THR A 354 -19.01 -12.29 16.79
C THR A 354 -18.32 -11.51 15.67
N LEU A 355 -18.04 -12.19 14.55
CA LEU A 355 -17.62 -11.54 13.30
C LEU A 355 -18.84 -10.86 12.64
N LEU A 356 -18.85 -9.53 12.56
CA LEU A 356 -20.03 -8.77 12.13
C LEU A 356 -20.36 -8.96 10.63
N HIS A 357 -19.38 -9.26 9.81
CA HIS A 357 -19.53 -9.57 8.38
C HIS A 357 -19.69 -11.07 8.07
N ALA A 358 -19.86 -11.93 9.08
CA ALA A 358 -20.11 -13.35 8.86
C ALA A 358 -21.59 -13.67 9.01
N PRO A 359 -22.19 -14.51 8.14
CA PRO A 359 -23.57 -14.98 8.32
C PRO A 359 -23.69 -15.78 9.61
N GLY A 360 -24.88 -15.74 10.20
CA GLY A 360 -25.22 -16.46 11.41
C GLY A 360 -26.09 -17.70 11.15
N LYS A 361 -26.55 -18.31 12.25
CA LYS A 361 -27.41 -19.51 12.22
C LYS A 361 -28.88 -19.17 12.41
N THR A 362 -29.17 -18.03 13.05
CA THR A 362 -30.54 -17.59 13.35
C THR A 362 -30.95 -16.42 12.44
N PRO A 363 -32.25 -16.14 12.29
CA PRO A 363 -32.73 -14.98 11.54
C PRO A 363 -32.18 -13.66 12.06
N GLU A 364 -32.06 -13.48 13.39
CA GLU A 364 -31.49 -12.28 14.00
C GLU A 364 -30.01 -12.10 13.67
N GLU A 365 -29.23 -13.19 13.75
CA GLU A 365 -27.81 -13.17 13.38
C GLU A 365 -27.62 -12.84 11.88
N ASN A 366 -28.51 -13.33 11.02
CA ASN A 366 -28.49 -13.02 9.59
C ASN A 366 -28.94 -11.58 9.32
N LEU A 367 -29.89 -11.04 10.06
CA LEU A 367 -30.26 -9.63 9.96
C LEU A 367 -29.14 -8.71 10.40
N ARG A 368 -28.43 -9.04 11.49
CA ARG A 368 -27.18 -8.36 11.87
C ARG A 368 -26.16 -8.40 10.75
N PHE A 369 -25.89 -9.58 10.18
CA PHE A 369 -24.96 -9.75 9.05
C PHE A 369 -25.34 -8.83 7.88
N VAL A 370 -26.59 -8.87 7.42
CA VAL A 370 -27.07 -8.02 6.32
C VAL A 370 -26.94 -6.54 6.69
N THR A 371 -27.20 -6.15 7.93
CA THR A 371 -27.06 -4.75 8.39
C THR A 371 -25.63 -4.26 8.18
N PHE A 372 -24.63 -4.99 8.66
CA PHE A 372 -23.23 -4.56 8.52
C PHE A 372 -22.73 -4.60 7.06
N ILE A 373 -23.21 -5.54 6.25
CA ILE A 373 -22.93 -5.55 4.81
C ILE A 373 -23.52 -4.31 4.13
N VAL A 374 -24.79 -4.03 4.33
CA VAL A 374 -25.49 -2.91 3.68
C VAL A 374 -24.90 -1.57 4.09
N GLU A 375 -24.61 -1.38 5.36
CA GLU A 375 -24.01 -0.12 5.85
C GLU A 375 -22.57 0.05 5.37
N THR A 376 -21.83 -1.03 5.18
CA THR A 376 -20.52 -0.97 4.50
C THR A 376 -20.68 -0.54 3.04
N LEU A 377 -21.65 -1.09 2.32
CA LEU A 377 -21.96 -0.67 0.95
C LEU A 377 -22.42 0.78 0.85
N MET A 378 -23.22 1.23 1.80
CA MET A 378 -23.65 2.64 1.90
C MET A 378 -22.45 3.58 2.10
N ALA A 379 -21.51 3.21 2.96
CA ALA A 379 -20.28 3.96 3.17
C ALA A 379 -19.45 4.05 1.87
N VAL A 380 -19.23 2.91 1.20
CA VAL A 380 -18.47 2.84 -0.07
C VAL A 380 -19.19 3.61 -1.19
N TYR A 381 -20.50 3.54 -1.28
CA TYR A 381 -21.27 4.27 -2.28
C TYR A 381 -21.21 5.79 -2.06
N ARG A 382 -21.48 6.24 -0.85
CA ARG A 382 -21.49 7.68 -0.52
C ARG A 382 -20.14 8.33 -0.66
N HIS A 383 -19.09 7.63 -0.25
CA HIS A 383 -17.72 8.14 -0.22
C HIS A 383 -16.82 7.49 -1.30
N ASN A 384 -17.43 7.08 -2.41
CA ASN A 384 -16.76 6.43 -3.54
C ASN A 384 -15.52 7.19 -4.03
N GLY A 385 -15.67 8.50 -4.32
CA GLY A 385 -14.57 9.35 -4.75
C GLY A 385 -13.47 9.51 -3.68
N LEU A 386 -13.84 9.66 -2.40
CA LEU A 386 -12.88 9.73 -1.30
C LEU A 386 -12.08 8.43 -1.15
N LEU A 387 -12.73 7.28 -1.22
CA LEU A 387 -12.05 5.98 -1.17
C LEU A 387 -11.08 5.84 -2.34
N LYS A 388 -11.45 6.29 -3.54
CA LYS A 388 -10.56 6.37 -4.69
C LYS A 388 -9.35 7.29 -4.40
N ALA A 389 -9.57 8.48 -3.85
CA ALA A 389 -8.50 9.40 -3.47
C ALA A 389 -7.56 8.82 -2.40
N SER A 390 -8.08 7.94 -1.53
CA SER A 390 -7.29 7.32 -0.46
C SER A 390 -6.28 6.30 -0.96
N ILE A 391 -6.49 5.71 -2.14
CA ILE A 391 -5.62 4.70 -2.75
C ILE A 391 -4.83 5.25 -3.94
N MET A 392 -5.17 6.44 -4.42
CA MET A 392 -4.50 7.05 -5.57
C MET A 392 -3.17 7.68 -5.16
N SER A 393 -2.14 7.44 -5.97
CA SER A 393 -0.83 8.08 -5.90
C SER A 393 -0.20 8.14 -7.29
N ALA A 394 0.87 8.92 -7.46
CA ALA A 394 1.62 8.98 -8.71
C ALA A 394 2.11 7.60 -9.18
N THR A 395 2.41 6.70 -8.24
CA THR A 395 2.95 5.36 -8.50
C THR A 395 1.84 4.33 -8.72
N ASN A 396 0.78 4.35 -7.92
CA ASN A 396 -0.34 3.40 -8.03
C ASN A 396 -1.23 3.68 -9.26
N ALA A 397 -1.26 4.92 -9.76
CA ALA A 397 -1.98 5.27 -11.00
C ALA A 397 -1.50 4.43 -12.20
N HIS A 398 -0.21 4.09 -12.26
CA HIS A 398 0.35 3.23 -13.32
C HIS A 398 -0.08 1.76 -13.23
N ARG A 399 -0.51 1.30 -12.05
CA ARG A 399 -0.93 -0.08 -11.82
C ARG A 399 -2.42 -0.30 -12.10
N LEU A 400 -3.28 0.61 -11.64
CA LEU A 400 -4.72 0.43 -11.65
C LEU A 400 -5.30 0.32 -13.08
N GLY A 401 -6.25 -0.60 -13.28
CA GLY A 401 -6.97 -0.75 -14.54
C GLY A 401 -6.29 -1.62 -15.59
N GLY A 402 -5.19 -2.30 -15.29
CA GLY A 402 -4.51 -3.18 -16.24
C GLY A 402 -3.84 -4.41 -15.61
N ASN A 403 -3.61 -5.47 -16.39
CA ASN A 403 -2.83 -6.67 -16.00
C ASN A 403 -3.22 -7.24 -14.62
N GLU A 404 -4.44 -7.68 -14.43
CA GLU A 404 -4.97 -8.25 -13.16
C GLU A 404 -5.04 -7.29 -11.95
N ALA A 405 -4.53 -6.07 -12.06
CA ALA A 405 -4.77 -5.04 -11.06
C ALA A 405 -6.26 -4.66 -11.03
N PRO A 406 -6.82 -4.27 -9.87
CA PRO A 406 -8.22 -3.87 -9.81
C PRO A 406 -8.50 -2.64 -10.68
N PRO A 407 -9.75 -2.48 -11.19
CA PRO A 407 -10.16 -1.25 -11.88
C PRO A 407 -9.97 -0.01 -11.01
N ALA A 408 -9.76 1.15 -11.65
CA ALA A 408 -9.62 2.42 -10.93
C ALA A 408 -10.93 2.93 -10.34
N ILE A 409 -12.09 2.48 -10.85
CA ILE A 409 -13.43 2.87 -10.38
C ILE A 409 -13.78 2.02 -9.15
N ILE A 410 -14.04 2.67 -8.02
CA ILE A 410 -14.44 1.98 -6.79
C ILE A 410 -15.87 1.46 -6.94
N SER A 411 -16.02 0.14 -6.93
CA SER A 411 -17.27 -0.63 -6.92
C SER A 411 -17.12 -1.81 -5.96
N SER A 412 -18.24 -2.46 -5.62
CA SER A 412 -18.25 -3.59 -4.70
C SER A 412 -18.75 -4.87 -5.36
N PHE A 413 -17.96 -5.93 -5.26
CA PHE A 413 -18.32 -7.29 -5.61
C PHE A 413 -18.87 -8.03 -4.39
N LEU A 414 -20.04 -8.68 -4.52
CA LEU A 414 -20.68 -9.44 -3.43
C LEU A 414 -20.82 -10.93 -3.75
N GLY A 415 -20.70 -11.30 -5.00
CA GLY A 415 -21.09 -12.61 -5.51
C GLY A 415 -22.61 -12.76 -5.67
N LYS A 416 -22.99 -13.73 -6.50
CA LYS A 416 -24.38 -13.92 -6.94
C LYS A 416 -25.36 -14.13 -5.78
N GLN A 417 -25.00 -15.00 -4.82
CA GLN A 417 -25.90 -15.36 -3.73
C GLN A 417 -26.27 -14.17 -2.84
N LEU A 418 -25.29 -13.35 -2.45
CA LEU A 418 -25.54 -12.20 -1.61
C LEU A 418 -26.26 -11.08 -2.39
N SER A 419 -25.92 -10.89 -3.66
CA SER A 419 -26.61 -9.94 -4.54
C SER A 419 -28.10 -10.29 -4.69
N GLU A 420 -28.43 -11.57 -4.94
CA GLU A 420 -29.83 -12.07 -5.02
C GLU A 420 -30.55 -11.92 -3.67
N LEU A 421 -29.87 -12.18 -2.55
CA LEU A 421 -30.44 -11.99 -1.22
C LEU A 421 -30.83 -10.53 -0.99
N LEU A 422 -29.95 -9.57 -1.30
CA LEU A 422 -30.25 -8.15 -1.16
C LEU A 422 -31.42 -7.70 -2.06
N ASP A 423 -31.46 -8.20 -3.30
CA ASP A 423 -32.56 -7.91 -4.22
C ASP A 423 -33.89 -8.54 -3.75
N HIS A 424 -33.85 -9.67 -3.05
CA HIS A 424 -35.02 -10.26 -2.43
C HIS A 424 -35.51 -9.42 -1.24
N ILE A 425 -34.61 -9.01 -0.34
CA ILE A 425 -34.94 -8.13 0.81
C ILE A 425 -35.55 -6.80 0.35
N GLU A 426 -35.07 -6.24 -0.76
CA GLU A 426 -35.62 -5.02 -1.36
C GLU A 426 -37.10 -5.17 -1.74
N LYS A 427 -37.53 -6.36 -2.18
CA LYS A 427 -38.83 -6.60 -2.81
C LYS A 427 -39.84 -7.40 -1.97
N ALA A 428 -39.37 -8.26 -1.05
CA ALA A 428 -40.19 -9.20 -0.31
C ALA A 428 -41.01 -8.53 0.79
N ASP A 429 -42.17 -9.12 1.13
CA ASP A 429 -42.93 -8.74 2.30
C ASP A 429 -42.21 -9.13 3.60
N LYS A 430 -42.48 -8.38 4.72
CA LYS A 430 -41.76 -8.55 5.99
C LYS A 430 -41.82 -9.99 6.54
N ASP A 431 -42.89 -10.71 6.29
CA ASP A 431 -43.13 -12.07 6.81
C ASP A 431 -42.35 -13.16 6.06
N GLU A 432 -41.86 -12.88 4.83
CA GLU A 432 -41.09 -13.83 4.01
C GLU A 432 -39.59 -13.85 4.32
N LEU A 433 -39.05 -12.81 4.96
CA LEU A 433 -37.61 -12.61 5.13
C LEU A 433 -36.92 -13.59 6.11
N PHE A 434 -37.72 -14.34 6.91
CA PHE A 434 -37.19 -15.23 7.96
C PHE A 434 -36.89 -16.67 7.53
N ASN A 435 -37.05 -17.02 6.22
CA ASN A 435 -36.99 -18.41 5.73
C ASN A 435 -35.82 -18.72 4.75
N LEU A 436 -34.66 -18.10 4.90
CA LEU A 436 -33.54 -18.30 3.98
C LEU A 436 -32.72 -19.56 4.32
N LYS A 437 -32.54 -20.47 3.35
CA LYS A 437 -31.79 -21.74 3.46
C LYS A 437 -30.35 -21.63 2.91
N GLY A 438 -29.45 -22.40 3.53
CA GLY A 438 -28.00 -22.36 3.38
C GLY A 438 -27.35 -23.09 2.16
N LYS A 439 -26.05 -23.26 2.24
CA LYS A 439 -25.01 -23.55 1.24
C LYS A 439 -25.27 -24.78 0.34
N GLN A 440 -24.86 -24.70 -0.95
CA GLN A 440 -24.78 -25.83 -1.88
C GLN A 440 -23.35 -26.41 -1.89
N GLY A 441 -23.22 -27.74 -1.85
CA GLY A 441 -21.97 -28.47 -2.05
C GLY A 441 -21.81 -28.94 -3.50
N MET A 442 -20.57 -29.19 -3.93
CA MET A 442 -20.23 -29.80 -5.22
C MET A 442 -19.66 -31.20 -5.01
N GLU A 443 -20.29 -32.22 -5.61
CA GLU A 443 -19.76 -33.57 -5.72
C GLU A 443 -18.90 -33.69 -6.98
N LEU A 444 -17.68 -34.22 -6.83
CA LEU A 444 -16.70 -34.34 -7.93
C LEU A 444 -16.63 -35.72 -8.54
N ASP A 445 -17.48 -36.68 -8.15
CA ASP A 445 -17.43 -38.10 -8.55
C ASP A 445 -16.05 -38.78 -8.36
N ILE A 446 -15.26 -38.28 -7.41
CA ILE A 446 -13.96 -38.84 -7.02
C ILE A 446 -14.07 -39.33 -5.59
N PRO A 447 -14.20 -40.66 -5.35
CA PRO A 447 -14.53 -41.22 -4.04
C PRO A 447 -13.56 -40.89 -2.91
N GLN A 448 -12.30 -40.56 -3.23
CA GLN A 448 -11.24 -40.23 -2.25
C GLN A 448 -11.23 -38.72 -1.86
N ILE A 449 -11.95 -37.89 -2.60
CA ILE A 449 -12.01 -36.42 -2.34
C ILE A 449 -13.34 -36.12 -1.66
N PRO A 450 -13.33 -35.46 -0.48
CA PRO A 450 -14.55 -35.06 0.20
C PRO A 450 -15.32 -34.02 -0.63
N GLU A 451 -16.62 -33.92 -0.40
CA GLU A 451 -17.49 -32.89 -0.98
C GLU A 451 -16.89 -31.49 -0.80
N LEU A 452 -16.79 -30.71 -1.89
CA LEU A 452 -16.28 -29.34 -1.85
C LEU A 452 -17.43 -28.37 -1.55
N ILE A 453 -17.20 -27.47 -0.61
CA ILE A 453 -18.11 -26.34 -0.38
C ILE A 453 -17.81 -25.29 -1.44
N ILE A 454 -18.79 -25.03 -2.32
CA ILE A 454 -18.61 -24.04 -3.37
C ILE A 454 -18.63 -22.64 -2.75
N ASP A 455 -17.56 -21.89 -2.97
CA ASP A 455 -17.54 -20.45 -2.81
C ASP A 455 -17.53 -19.82 -4.21
N ASN A 456 -18.64 -19.18 -4.61
CA ASN A 456 -18.84 -18.61 -5.94
C ASN A 456 -18.19 -17.22 -6.09
N THR A 457 -17.05 -16.99 -5.46
CA THR A 457 -16.38 -15.68 -5.46
C THR A 457 -15.25 -15.61 -6.48
N ASP A 458 -15.58 -15.42 -7.77
CA ASP A 458 -14.59 -14.93 -8.74
C ASP A 458 -14.51 -13.38 -8.66
N ARG A 459 -13.52 -12.89 -7.94
CA ARG A 459 -13.34 -11.47 -7.55
C ARG A 459 -12.26 -10.73 -8.36
N ASN A 460 -11.46 -11.44 -9.16
CA ASN A 460 -10.22 -10.90 -9.69
C ASN A 460 -10.35 -9.80 -10.76
N ARG A 461 -11.48 -9.72 -11.47
CA ARG A 461 -11.69 -8.79 -12.60
C ARG A 461 -12.89 -7.87 -12.46
N THR A 462 -13.53 -7.86 -11.30
CA THR A 462 -14.81 -7.16 -11.13
C THR A 462 -14.67 -5.84 -10.42
N SER A 463 -14.29 -5.85 -9.16
CA SER A 463 -14.36 -4.67 -8.29
C SER A 463 -13.16 -4.57 -7.37
N PRO A 464 -12.68 -3.34 -7.09
CA PRO A 464 -11.57 -3.13 -6.17
C PRO A 464 -11.94 -3.32 -4.69
N PHE A 465 -13.24 -3.44 -4.36
CA PHE A 465 -13.74 -3.70 -3.02
C PHE A 465 -14.66 -4.92 -3.05
N ALA A 466 -14.14 -6.09 -2.62
CA ALA A 466 -14.80 -7.37 -2.77
C ALA A 466 -15.15 -8.03 -1.43
N PHE A 467 -16.38 -8.53 -1.29
CA PHE A 467 -16.78 -9.37 -0.15
C PHE A 467 -16.26 -10.79 -0.34
N THR A 468 -15.62 -11.36 0.69
CA THR A 468 -14.97 -12.68 0.65
C THR A 468 -15.51 -13.66 1.68
N GLY A 469 -16.80 -13.57 1.99
CA GLY A 469 -17.52 -14.50 2.85
C GLY A 469 -17.63 -14.09 4.32
N ASN A 470 -16.65 -13.40 4.88
CA ASN A 470 -16.70 -12.88 6.26
C ASN A 470 -15.93 -11.57 6.45
N ARG A 471 -15.44 -10.97 5.37
CA ARG A 471 -14.67 -9.73 5.35
C ARG A 471 -14.77 -9.07 3.98
N PHE A 472 -14.36 -7.82 3.90
CA PHE A 472 -14.13 -7.14 2.63
C PHE A 472 -12.63 -7.06 2.34
N GLU A 473 -12.26 -7.26 1.09
CA GLU A 473 -10.91 -7.10 0.58
C GLU A 473 -10.85 -5.81 -0.25
N PHE A 474 -10.05 -4.84 0.19
CA PHE A 474 -9.79 -3.62 -0.56
C PHE A 474 -8.49 -3.80 -1.35
N ARG A 475 -8.62 -4.11 -2.64
CA ARG A 475 -7.54 -4.58 -3.53
C ARG A 475 -6.78 -3.46 -4.24
N ALA A 476 -7.32 -2.25 -4.25
CA ALA A 476 -6.77 -1.13 -5.01
C ALA A 476 -5.63 -0.38 -4.30
N ILE A 477 -5.25 -0.78 -3.09
CA ILE A 477 -4.16 -0.16 -2.34
C ILE A 477 -2.81 -0.57 -2.95
N GLY A 478 -1.91 0.40 -3.15
CA GLY A 478 -0.60 0.17 -3.73
C GLY A 478 0.39 -0.46 -2.76
N SER A 479 1.36 -1.21 -3.29
CA SER A 479 2.37 -1.91 -2.49
C SER A 479 3.31 -0.97 -1.71
N GLU A 480 3.57 0.23 -2.20
CA GLU A 480 4.37 1.24 -1.50
C GLU A 480 3.56 2.00 -0.44
N ALA A 481 2.24 2.07 -0.60
CA ALA A 481 1.37 2.90 0.23
C ALA A 481 1.32 2.44 1.70
N ASN A 482 1.11 3.41 2.61
CA ASN A 482 0.70 3.13 3.98
C ASN A 482 -0.80 2.78 3.99
N SER A 483 -1.14 1.59 4.48
CA SER A 483 -2.54 1.10 4.59
C SER A 483 -3.44 2.05 5.40
N ALA A 484 -2.86 2.85 6.30
CA ALA A 484 -3.62 3.81 7.10
C ALA A 484 -4.42 4.80 6.24
N SER A 485 -3.89 5.23 5.07
CA SER A 485 -4.62 6.17 4.20
C SER A 485 -6.01 5.65 3.81
N ALA A 486 -6.08 4.40 3.33
CA ALA A 486 -7.34 3.75 2.98
C ALA A 486 -8.18 3.41 4.21
N MET A 487 -7.56 2.95 5.30
CA MET A 487 -8.27 2.56 6.52
C MET A 487 -8.87 3.75 7.27
N ILE A 488 -8.23 4.91 7.27
CA ILE A 488 -8.80 6.16 7.82
C ILE A 488 -10.11 6.50 7.09
N SER A 489 -10.07 6.52 5.75
CA SER A 489 -11.22 6.88 4.93
C SER A 489 -12.36 5.86 5.04
N LEU A 490 -12.04 4.56 4.97
CA LEU A 490 -13.03 3.49 5.07
C LEU A 490 -13.70 3.45 6.45
N ASN A 491 -12.92 3.45 7.54
CA ASN A 491 -13.47 3.38 8.89
C ASN A 491 -14.30 4.63 9.26
N ALA A 492 -13.89 5.83 8.83
CA ALA A 492 -14.66 7.05 9.04
C ALA A 492 -15.99 7.01 8.25
N ALA A 493 -15.97 6.58 7.00
CA ALA A 493 -17.16 6.44 6.16
C ALA A 493 -18.15 5.39 6.74
N VAL A 494 -17.64 4.24 7.20
CA VAL A 494 -18.45 3.20 7.84
C VAL A 494 -19.04 3.70 9.17
N ALA A 495 -18.26 4.45 9.96
CA ALA A 495 -18.75 5.05 11.19
C ALA A 495 -19.91 6.03 10.94
N GLU A 496 -19.79 6.86 9.87
CA GLU A 496 -20.89 7.75 9.47
C GLU A 496 -22.14 6.97 9.05
N ALA A 497 -21.99 5.95 8.20
CA ALA A 497 -23.11 5.12 7.73
C ALA A 497 -23.83 4.46 8.92
N LEU A 498 -23.10 3.79 9.81
CA LEU A 498 -23.64 3.13 10.99
C LEU A 498 -24.34 4.11 11.95
N ASN A 499 -23.78 5.30 12.16
CA ASN A 499 -24.43 6.33 12.97
C ASN A 499 -25.75 6.81 12.36
N ASN A 500 -25.77 7.03 11.04
CA ASN A 500 -26.99 7.42 10.32
C ASN A 500 -28.05 6.31 10.36
N PHE A 501 -27.64 5.06 10.17
CA PHE A 501 -28.51 3.90 10.30
C PHE A 501 -29.14 3.85 11.69
N ARG A 502 -28.32 3.91 12.75
CA ARG A 502 -28.79 3.85 14.13
C ARG A 502 -29.79 4.97 14.46
N GLN A 503 -29.50 6.20 14.05
CA GLN A 503 -30.42 7.33 14.29
C GLN A 503 -31.76 7.16 13.56
N ARG A 504 -31.78 6.57 12.36
CA ARG A 504 -33.00 6.31 11.59
C ARG A 504 -33.86 5.23 12.27
N VAL A 505 -33.23 4.15 12.73
CA VAL A 505 -33.91 3.07 13.46
C VAL A 505 -34.50 3.63 14.77
N ASP A 506 -33.71 4.38 15.56
CA ASP A 506 -34.18 4.96 16.84
C ASP A 506 -35.37 5.87 16.60
N ARG A 507 -35.39 6.72 15.57
CA ARG A 507 -36.52 7.59 15.19
C ARG A 507 -37.80 6.82 14.86
N LEU A 508 -37.70 5.65 14.21
CA LEU A 508 -38.86 4.81 13.90
C LEU A 508 -39.40 4.14 15.17
N CYS A 509 -38.51 3.66 16.05
CA CYS A 509 -38.89 3.11 17.36
C CYS A 509 -39.57 4.16 18.27
N GLU A 510 -39.06 5.39 18.25
CA GLU A 510 -39.70 6.53 19.02
C GLU A 510 -41.11 6.83 18.50
N LYS A 511 -41.42 6.55 17.23
CA LYS A 511 -42.75 6.67 16.64
C LYS A 511 -43.67 5.47 16.91
N GLY A 512 -43.17 4.46 17.63
CA GLY A 512 -43.92 3.29 18.05
C GLY A 512 -43.77 2.07 17.17
N GLU A 513 -42.83 2.07 16.21
CA GLU A 513 -42.51 0.88 15.42
C GLU A 513 -41.74 -0.17 16.23
N ASP A 514 -42.03 -1.44 15.96
CA ASP A 514 -41.23 -2.55 16.49
C ASP A 514 -39.80 -2.47 15.99
N LYS A 515 -38.82 -2.74 16.85
CA LYS A 515 -37.37 -2.63 16.56
C LYS A 515 -36.95 -3.39 15.33
N MET A 516 -37.37 -4.65 15.18
CA MET A 516 -37.00 -5.48 14.04
C MET A 516 -37.60 -4.94 12.71
N SER A 517 -38.84 -4.46 12.79
CA SER A 517 -39.54 -3.81 11.68
C SER A 517 -38.82 -2.54 11.26
N ALA A 518 -38.42 -1.69 12.18
CA ALA A 518 -37.69 -0.46 11.93
C ALA A 518 -36.33 -0.74 11.26
N ILE A 519 -35.59 -1.75 11.73
CA ILE A 519 -34.33 -2.19 11.12
C ILE A 519 -34.55 -2.60 9.66
N ILE A 520 -35.56 -3.41 9.38
CA ILE A 520 -35.85 -3.89 8.01
C ILE A 520 -36.23 -2.73 7.09
N ASP A 521 -37.04 -1.78 7.56
CA ASP A 521 -37.46 -0.64 6.74
C ASP A 521 -36.29 0.27 6.39
N VAL A 522 -35.40 0.55 7.35
CA VAL A 522 -34.18 1.31 7.06
C VAL A 522 -33.27 0.56 6.11
N LEU A 523 -33.09 -0.75 6.29
CA LEU A 523 -32.26 -1.56 5.40
C LEU A 523 -32.76 -1.59 3.96
N ARG A 524 -34.09 -1.66 3.74
CA ARG A 524 -34.67 -1.62 2.39
C ARG A 524 -34.33 -0.33 1.66
N ASP A 525 -34.46 0.80 2.33
CA ASP A 525 -34.09 2.10 1.79
C ASP A 525 -32.60 2.16 1.44
N ASP A 526 -31.75 1.63 2.31
CA ASP A 526 -30.30 1.65 2.13
C ASP A 526 -29.85 0.68 1.05
N ILE A 527 -30.43 -0.52 0.95
CA ILE A 527 -30.18 -1.46 -0.16
C ILE A 527 -30.49 -0.80 -1.50
N LYS A 528 -31.64 -0.14 -1.61
CA LYS A 528 -32.04 0.58 -2.81
C LYS A 528 -31.08 1.73 -3.15
N THR A 529 -30.68 2.49 -2.13
CA THR A 529 -29.78 3.64 -2.27
C THR A 529 -28.38 3.23 -2.70
N CYS A 530 -27.80 2.19 -2.09
CA CYS A 530 -26.43 1.75 -2.39
C CYS A 530 -26.36 0.74 -3.57
N LYS A 531 -27.49 0.39 -4.19
CA LYS A 531 -27.51 -0.55 -5.31
C LYS A 531 -26.54 -0.21 -6.46
N PRO A 532 -26.33 1.08 -6.81
CA PRO A 532 -25.39 1.47 -7.87
C PRO A 532 -23.94 1.05 -7.64
N ILE A 533 -23.51 0.83 -6.38
CA ILE A 533 -22.12 0.43 -6.09
C ILE A 533 -21.84 -1.04 -6.41
N ARG A 534 -22.86 -1.90 -6.46
CA ARG A 534 -22.73 -3.34 -6.71
C ARG A 534 -22.41 -3.61 -8.16
N PHE A 535 -21.34 -4.36 -8.41
CA PHE A 535 -20.89 -4.71 -9.75
C PHE A 535 -20.22 -6.08 -9.77
N ASP A 536 -20.71 -6.97 -10.65
CA ASP A 536 -20.25 -8.36 -10.81
C ASP A 536 -19.74 -8.62 -12.25
N GLY A 537 -19.56 -7.57 -13.08
CA GLY A 537 -19.15 -7.65 -14.48
C GLY A 537 -17.65 -7.48 -14.72
N ASN A 538 -17.28 -7.23 -15.97
CA ASN A 538 -15.89 -6.92 -16.35
C ASN A 538 -15.55 -5.45 -16.05
N GLY A 539 -14.80 -5.21 -14.99
CA GLY A 539 -14.38 -3.88 -14.54
C GLY A 539 -13.36 -3.17 -15.43
N TYR A 540 -12.84 -3.85 -16.46
CA TYR A 540 -11.86 -3.27 -17.41
C TYR A 540 -12.48 -2.75 -18.70
N SER A 541 -13.79 -2.96 -18.91
CA SER A 541 -14.42 -2.59 -20.15
C SER A 541 -14.77 -1.10 -20.22
N GLU A 542 -14.75 -0.51 -21.42
CA GLU A 542 -15.17 0.87 -21.65
C GLU A 542 -16.66 1.06 -21.32
N GLU A 543 -17.50 0.03 -21.58
CA GLU A 543 -18.92 0.04 -21.22
C GLU A 543 -19.10 0.19 -19.70
N TRP A 544 -18.19 -0.36 -18.89
CA TRP A 544 -18.23 -0.17 -17.45
C TRP A 544 -17.96 1.28 -17.05
N VAL A 545 -17.03 1.95 -17.69
CA VAL A 545 -16.74 3.39 -17.40
C VAL A 545 -17.99 4.24 -17.65
N GLU A 546 -18.69 4.01 -18.79
CA GLU A 546 -19.92 4.71 -19.11
C GLU A 546 -21.06 4.37 -18.12
N GLU A 547 -21.19 3.11 -17.76
CA GLU A 547 -22.20 2.65 -16.81
C GLU A 547 -21.92 3.19 -15.40
N ALA A 548 -20.69 3.17 -14.94
CA ALA A 548 -20.30 3.71 -13.66
C ALA A 548 -20.61 5.21 -13.54
N SER A 549 -20.31 5.97 -14.60
CA SER A 549 -20.68 7.39 -14.68
C SER A 549 -22.19 7.59 -14.58
N ARG A 550 -23.01 6.80 -15.31
CA ARG A 550 -24.48 6.84 -15.22
C ARG A 550 -25.00 6.48 -13.83
N ARG A 551 -24.28 5.62 -13.10
CA ARG A 551 -24.60 5.24 -11.71
C ARG A 551 -24.14 6.29 -10.68
N GLY A 552 -23.45 7.35 -11.11
CA GLY A 552 -22.92 8.41 -10.24
C GLY A 552 -21.65 8.02 -9.48
N LEU A 553 -20.91 7.00 -9.96
CA LEU A 553 -19.61 6.62 -9.40
C LEU A 553 -18.50 7.51 -9.98
N ASP A 554 -17.45 7.70 -9.21
CA ASP A 554 -16.29 8.50 -9.63
C ASP A 554 -15.48 7.78 -10.70
N THR A 555 -15.46 8.32 -11.91
CA THR A 555 -14.72 7.80 -13.07
C THR A 555 -13.47 8.62 -13.41
N GLU A 556 -13.14 9.65 -12.61
CA GLU A 556 -11.95 10.50 -12.83
C GLU A 556 -10.67 9.65 -12.84
N SER A 557 -9.80 9.87 -13.81
CA SER A 557 -8.52 9.15 -13.94
C SER A 557 -7.30 10.00 -13.60
N SER A 558 -7.42 11.32 -13.64
CA SER A 558 -6.33 12.24 -13.31
C SER A 558 -6.02 12.19 -11.82
N CYS A 559 -4.85 11.69 -11.47
CA CYS A 559 -4.40 11.56 -10.08
C CYS A 559 -4.51 12.86 -9.28
N PRO A 560 -4.00 14.04 -9.74
CA PRO A 560 -4.13 15.29 -9.00
C PRO A 560 -5.59 15.77 -8.85
N VAL A 561 -6.46 15.50 -9.81
CA VAL A 561 -7.90 15.85 -9.72
C VAL A 561 -8.62 14.94 -8.73
N VAL A 562 -8.29 13.64 -8.71
CA VAL A 562 -8.87 12.69 -7.74
C VAL A 562 -8.58 13.11 -6.30
N PHE A 563 -7.44 13.71 -6.00
CA PHE A 563 -7.13 14.20 -4.64
C PHE A 563 -8.10 15.27 -4.12
N GLU A 564 -8.77 16.03 -5.01
CA GLU A 564 -9.78 17.02 -4.61
C GLU A 564 -10.92 16.41 -3.79
N ARG A 565 -11.19 15.10 -3.96
CA ARG A 565 -12.26 14.39 -3.23
C ARG A 565 -12.10 14.42 -1.71
N TYR A 566 -10.90 14.64 -1.18
CA TYR A 566 -10.72 14.92 0.25
C TYR A 566 -11.34 16.25 0.70
N LEU A 567 -11.46 17.22 -0.21
CA LEU A 567 -11.97 18.56 0.06
C LEU A 567 -13.43 18.76 -0.38
N ASP A 568 -14.07 17.72 -0.90
CA ASP A 568 -15.50 17.73 -1.16
C ASP A 568 -16.27 18.01 0.13
N SER A 569 -17.34 18.79 0.05
CA SER A 569 -18.16 19.17 1.22
C SER A 569 -18.67 17.95 2.00
N GLN A 570 -18.96 16.86 1.30
CA GLN A 570 -19.41 15.60 1.91
C GLN A 570 -18.28 14.92 2.68
N SER A 571 -17.07 14.88 2.12
CA SER A 571 -15.89 14.29 2.78
C SER A 571 -15.52 15.10 4.04
N ILE A 572 -15.48 16.43 3.93
CA ILE A 572 -15.21 17.30 5.09
C ILE A 572 -16.25 17.08 6.18
N ALA A 573 -17.55 17.11 5.85
CA ALA A 573 -18.63 16.89 6.82
C ALA A 573 -18.53 15.53 7.51
N MET A 574 -18.19 14.47 6.76
CA MET A 574 -18.00 13.12 7.30
C MET A 574 -16.84 13.09 8.30
N PHE A 575 -15.65 13.60 7.93
CA PHE A 575 -14.49 13.60 8.81
C PHE A 575 -14.68 14.45 10.06
N GLU A 576 -15.35 15.61 9.96
CA GLU A 576 -15.65 16.48 11.09
C GLU A 576 -16.70 15.87 12.03
N SER A 577 -17.78 15.28 11.48
CA SER A 577 -18.84 14.65 12.28
C SER A 577 -18.36 13.41 13.03
N THR A 578 -17.45 12.66 12.43
CA THR A 578 -16.78 11.49 13.05
C THR A 578 -15.58 11.87 13.92
N LYS A 579 -15.18 13.14 13.96
CA LYS A 579 -14.03 13.68 14.70
C LYS A 579 -12.68 13.05 14.33
N VAL A 580 -12.55 12.61 13.10
CA VAL A 580 -11.32 11.99 12.60
C VAL A 580 -10.32 13.03 12.15
N MET A 581 -10.75 13.98 11.31
CA MET A 581 -9.95 15.12 10.84
C MET A 581 -10.83 16.37 10.72
N ASN A 582 -10.24 17.53 10.93
CA ASN A 582 -10.87 18.81 10.63
C ASN A 582 -10.49 19.29 9.22
N ARG A 583 -11.16 20.32 8.73
CA ARG A 583 -10.90 20.91 7.39
C ARG A 583 -9.43 21.29 7.21
N LYS A 584 -8.78 21.90 8.18
CA LYS A 584 -7.37 22.33 8.10
C LYS A 584 -6.41 21.14 7.93
N GLU A 585 -6.67 20.03 8.65
CA GLU A 585 -5.89 18.80 8.48
C GLU A 585 -6.08 18.19 7.09
N LEU A 586 -7.29 18.24 6.52
CA LEU A 586 -7.59 17.75 5.17
C LEU A 586 -6.90 18.59 4.10
N GLU A 587 -6.99 19.92 4.19
CA GLU A 587 -6.33 20.86 3.28
C GLU A 587 -4.81 20.62 3.26
N ALA A 588 -4.19 20.56 4.44
CA ALA A 588 -2.75 20.32 4.57
C ALA A 588 -2.31 18.98 3.97
N ARG A 589 -3.07 17.90 4.22
CA ARG A 589 -2.77 16.57 3.66
C ARG A 589 -2.89 16.56 2.14
N ASN A 590 -3.85 17.27 1.61
CA ASN A 590 -4.06 17.37 0.17
C ASN A 590 -2.92 18.14 -0.52
N GLU A 591 -2.45 19.24 0.09
CA GLU A 591 -1.26 19.95 -0.36
C GLU A 591 -0.02 19.04 -0.39
N VAL A 592 0.18 18.22 0.65
CA VAL A 592 1.28 17.25 0.70
C VAL A 592 1.14 16.19 -0.40
N LYS A 593 -0.08 15.72 -0.72
CA LYS A 593 -0.30 14.78 -1.83
C LYS A 593 0.06 15.40 -3.18
N TRP A 594 -0.38 16.61 -3.47
CA TRP A 594 -0.03 17.32 -4.71
C TRP A 594 1.48 17.59 -4.80
N GLU A 595 2.10 18.03 -3.71
CA GLU A 595 3.55 18.27 -3.66
C GLU A 595 4.34 16.98 -3.92
N THR A 596 3.94 15.88 -3.31
CA THR A 596 4.58 14.57 -3.49
C THR A 596 4.43 14.08 -4.93
N TYR A 597 3.23 14.23 -5.52
CA TYR A 597 2.97 13.92 -6.92
C TYR A 597 3.91 14.71 -7.85
N VAL A 598 3.94 16.03 -7.70
CA VAL A 598 4.82 16.89 -8.50
C VAL A 598 6.28 16.50 -8.38
N LYS A 599 6.75 16.21 -7.17
CA LYS A 599 8.15 15.81 -6.92
C LYS A 599 8.48 14.47 -7.56
N LYS A 600 7.63 13.44 -7.43
CA LYS A 600 7.85 12.12 -8.05
C LYS A 600 7.93 12.26 -9.57
N VAL A 601 6.95 12.86 -10.23
CA VAL A 601 6.95 13.05 -11.70
C VAL A 601 8.13 13.95 -12.16
N GLN A 602 8.49 14.96 -11.38
CA GLN A 602 9.66 15.80 -11.69
C GLN A 602 10.97 15.02 -11.67
N ILE A 603 11.16 14.13 -10.67
CA ILE A 603 12.34 13.28 -10.57
C ILE A 603 12.41 12.34 -11.77
N GLU A 604 11.31 11.66 -12.08
CA GLU A 604 11.24 10.76 -13.24
C GLU A 604 11.56 11.48 -14.56
N ALA A 605 10.95 12.62 -14.79
CA ALA A 605 11.18 13.43 -16.00
C ALA A 605 12.66 13.85 -16.14
N ARG A 606 13.32 14.20 -15.03
CA ARG A 606 14.75 14.55 -15.04
C ARG A 606 15.65 13.34 -15.30
N VAL A 607 15.34 12.21 -14.66
CA VAL A 607 16.10 10.97 -14.84
C VAL A 607 15.96 10.46 -16.29
N LEU A 608 14.74 10.48 -16.84
CA LEU A 608 14.51 10.09 -18.23
C LEU A 608 15.28 10.96 -19.22
N GLY A 609 15.24 12.29 -19.02
CA GLY A 609 16.02 13.22 -19.86
C GLY A 609 17.53 12.98 -19.78
N ASP A 610 18.07 12.77 -18.57
CA ASP A 610 19.49 12.46 -18.37
C ASP A 610 19.90 11.16 -19.06
N LEU A 611 19.15 10.08 -18.85
CA LEU A 611 19.42 8.80 -19.49
C LEU A 611 19.32 8.86 -21.01
N SER A 612 18.34 9.59 -21.53
CA SER A 612 18.20 9.80 -22.99
C SER A 612 19.43 10.44 -23.60
N MET A 613 19.90 11.54 -23.02
CA MET A 613 21.01 12.33 -23.54
C MET A 613 22.39 11.69 -23.29
N ASN A 614 22.59 11.06 -22.13
CA ASN A 614 23.91 10.59 -21.72
C ASN A 614 24.15 9.08 -21.95
N HIS A 615 23.08 8.29 -22.18
CA HIS A 615 23.20 6.85 -22.43
C HIS A 615 22.64 6.45 -23.79
N ILE A 616 21.39 6.80 -24.09
CA ILE A 616 20.68 6.25 -25.27
C ILE A 616 21.16 6.85 -26.57
N ILE A 617 21.21 8.18 -26.68
CA ILE A 617 21.68 8.86 -27.90
C ILE A 617 23.15 8.50 -28.22
N PRO A 618 24.09 8.56 -27.25
CA PRO A 618 25.49 8.20 -27.53
C PRO A 618 25.66 6.76 -27.99
N VAL A 619 25.01 5.77 -27.42
CA VAL A 619 25.13 4.37 -27.80
C VAL A 619 24.52 4.12 -29.19
N SER A 620 23.38 4.74 -29.49
CA SER A 620 22.69 4.66 -30.77
C SER A 620 23.52 5.27 -31.89
N THR A 621 24.10 6.45 -31.69
CA THR A 621 24.99 7.13 -32.61
C THR A 621 26.30 6.33 -32.83
N HIS A 622 26.81 5.68 -31.78
CA HIS A 622 27.99 4.81 -31.92
C HIS A 622 27.67 3.62 -32.82
N TYR A 623 26.56 2.95 -32.62
CA TYR A 623 26.15 1.84 -33.53
C TYR A 623 25.89 2.31 -34.96
N GLN A 624 25.21 3.45 -35.12
CA GLN A 624 25.02 4.07 -36.45
C GLN A 624 26.35 4.30 -37.17
N SER A 625 27.36 4.79 -36.46
CA SER A 625 28.72 5.00 -37.03
C SER A 625 29.37 3.67 -37.47
N GLN A 626 29.10 2.55 -36.79
CA GLN A 626 29.56 1.22 -37.25
C GLN A 626 28.85 0.77 -38.53
N LEU A 627 27.54 0.97 -38.63
CA LEU A 627 26.74 0.68 -39.79
C LEU A 627 27.18 1.50 -41.00
N ILE A 628 27.47 2.80 -40.84
CA ILE A 628 28.00 3.69 -41.88
C ILE A 628 29.32 3.17 -42.38
N ARG A 629 30.28 2.82 -41.53
CA ARG A 629 31.56 2.24 -41.91
C ARG A 629 31.39 0.94 -42.69
N ASN A 630 30.45 0.08 -42.28
CA ASN A 630 30.14 -1.16 -42.98
C ASN A 630 29.62 -0.90 -44.40
N VAL A 631 28.68 0.04 -44.57
CA VAL A 631 28.14 0.46 -45.88
C VAL A 631 29.27 1.01 -46.76
N GLN A 632 30.12 1.87 -46.22
CA GLN A 632 31.30 2.41 -46.99
C GLN A 632 32.23 1.31 -47.42
N SER A 633 32.53 0.33 -46.58
CA SER A 633 33.37 -0.83 -46.91
C SER A 633 32.75 -1.71 -47.99
N MET A 634 31.43 -1.96 -47.94
CA MET A 634 30.70 -2.70 -48.97
C MET A 634 30.79 -2.00 -50.34
N LYS A 635 30.61 -0.67 -50.37
CA LYS A 635 30.68 0.15 -51.57
C LYS A 635 32.09 0.20 -52.15
N ALA A 636 33.14 0.04 -51.34
CA ALA A 636 34.52 -0.02 -51.80
C ALA A 636 34.93 -1.39 -52.38
N ILE A 637 34.26 -2.48 -51.99
CA ILE A 637 34.63 -3.86 -52.35
C ILE A 637 33.79 -4.39 -53.51
N PHE A 638 32.52 -4.06 -53.60
CA PHE A 638 31.57 -4.61 -54.57
C PHE A 638 31.21 -3.60 -55.66
N GLU A 639 30.83 -4.13 -56.86
CA GLU A 639 30.24 -3.33 -57.92
C GLU A 639 28.95 -2.60 -57.44
N PRO A 640 28.67 -1.38 -57.97
CA PRO A 640 27.62 -0.49 -57.42
C PRO A 640 26.26 -1.16 -57.19
N VAL A 641 25.75 -1.87 -58.19
CA VAL A 641 24.44 -2.55 -58.09
C VAL A 641 24.42 -3.61 -56.99
N LYS A 642 25.52 -4.36 -56.85
CA LYS A 642 25.67 -5.37 -55.80
C LYS A 642 25.88 -4.73 -54.43
N ALA A 643 26.67 -3.67 -54.37
CA ALA A 643 26.90 -2.90 -53.12
C ALA A 643 25.60 -2.30 -52.59
N ASP A 644 24.79 -1.65 -53.42
CA ASP A 644 23.51 -1.05 -53.04
C ASP A 644 22.51 -2.09 -52.51
N ARG A 645 22.41 -3.25 -53.19
CA ARG A 645 21.56 -4.35 -52.75
C ARG A 645 21.99 -4.90 -51.38
N LEU A 646 23.30 -5.12 -51.16
CA LEU A 646 23.81 -5.69 -49.91
C LEU A 646 23.78 -4.69 -48.75
N SER A 647 23.88 -3.39 -49.00
CA SER A 647 23.87 -2.34 -48.00
C SER A 647 22.46 -1.80 -47.69
N ALA A 648 21.43 -2.16 -48.46
CA ALA A 648 20.08 -1.60 -48.35
C ALA A 648 19.47 -1.69 -46.93
N ARG A 649 19.68 -2.82 -46.24
CA ARG A 649 19.22 -3.01 -44.86
C ARG A 649 19.94 -2.04 -43.92
N ASN A 650 21.26 -1.94 -44.02
CA ASN A 650 22.05 -1.08 -43.14
C ASN A 650 21.71 0.40 -43.35
N LEU A 651 21.44 0.81 -44.58
CA LEU A 651 21.00 2.18 -44.90
C LEU A 651 19.66 2.51 -44.21
N LYS A 652 18.69 1.59 -44.25
CA LYS A 652 17.42 1.78 -43.53
C LYS A 652 17.61 1.91 -42.00
N LEU A 653 18.48 1.07 -41.43
CA LEU A 653 18.78 1.16 -39.97
C LEU A 653 19.48 2.48 -39.62
N ILE A 654 20.41 2.95 -40.48
CA ILE A 654 21.10 4.23 -40.29
C ILE A 654 20.10 5.39 -40.27
N GLU A 655 19.15 5.40 -41.21
CA GLU A 655 18.08 6.40 -41.30
C GLU A 655 17.15 6.34 -40.08
N GLU A 656 16.67 5.14 -39.74
CA GLU A 656 15.79 4.94 -38.58
C GLU A 656 16.43 5.39 -37.25
N ILE A 657 17.70 5.06 -37.02
CA ILE A 657 18.44 5.50 -35.82
C ILE A 657 18.57 7.03 -35.81
N ALA A 658 18.88 7.66 -36.96
CA ALA A 658 18.99 9.11 -37.05
C ALA A 658 17.67 9.81 -36.70
N GLU A 659 16.57 9.36 -37.32
CA GLU A 659 15.24 9.94 -37.08
C GLU A 659 14.77 9.77 -35.62
N ARG A 660 14.99 8.59 -34.99
CA ARG A 660 14.61 8.34 -33.63
C ARG A 660 15.45 9.16 -32.64
N THR A 661 16.76 9.27 -32.86
CA THR A 661 17.62 10.10 -32.00
C THR A 661 17.25 11.58 -32.09
N GLU A 662 16.95 12.11 -33.27
CA GLU A 662 16.47 13.47 -33.48
C GLU A 662 15.14 13.71 -32.75
N ARG A 663 14.18 12.77 -32.85
CA ARG A 663 12.91 12.84 -32.12
C ARG A 663 13.11 12.82 -30.61
N ILE A 664 13.99 11.98 -30.09
CA ILE A 664 14.29 11.93 -28.65
C ILE A 664 14.86 13.27 -28.17
N GLU A 665 15.82 13.86 -28.90
CA GLU A 665 16.38 15.18 -28.56
C GLU A 665 15.29 16.26 -28.49
N ALA A 666 14.44 16.34 -29.50
CA ALA A 666 13.34 17.29 -29.54
C ALA A 666 12.34 17.07 -28.40
N LEU A 667 11.95 15.83 -28.13
CA LEU A 667 11.04 15.48 -27.05
C LEU A 667 11.64 15.78 -25.66
N VAL A 668 12.94 15.60 -25.44
CA VAL A 668 13.63 15.93 -24.17
C VAL A 668 13.69 17.46 -23.98
N GLU A 669 13.91 18.24 -25.04
CA GLU A 669 13.81 19.70 -24.98
C GLU A 669 12.39 20.17 -24.62
N ASP A 670 11.38 19.57 -25.24
CA ASP A 670 9.98 19.83 -24.97
C ASP A 670 9.57 19.45 -23.55
N LEU A 671 10.03 18.28 -23.06
CA LEU A 671 9.84 17.81 -21.67
C LEU A 671 10.44 18.80 -20.66
N THR A 672 11.66 19.26 -20.95
CA THR A 672 12.36 20.24 -20.11
C THR A 672 11.64 21.58 -20.08
N SER A 673 11.13 22.03 -21.23
CA SER A 673 10.37 23.26 -21.35
C SER A 673 9.03 23.18 -20.62
N ALA A 674 8.25 22.10 -20.80
CA ALA A 674 7.00 21.84 -20.11
C ALA A 674 7.20 21.85 -18.58
N ARG A 675 8.21 21.13 -18.09
CA ARG A 675 8.55 21.10 -16.66
C ARG A 675 8.93 22.47 -16.10
N ARG A 676 9.69 23.28 -16.86
CA ARG A 676 10.05 24.65 -16.46
C ARG A 676 8.83 25.59 -16.41
N ILE A 677 7.89 25.42 -17.33
CA ILE A 677 6.62 26.17 -17.34
C ILE A 677 5.78 25.77 -16.13
N ALA A 678 5.57 24.48 -15.91
CA ALA A 678 4.81 23.97 -14.77
C ALA A 678 5.40 24.45 -13.42
N ASN A 679 6.72 24.49 -13.27
CA ASN A 679 7.39 24.95 -12.05
C ASN A 679 7.22 26.46 -11.75
N ARG A 680 6.74 27.26 -12.71
CA ARG A 680 6.43 28.69 -12.49
C ARG A 680 5.03 28.91 -11.94
N ILE A 681 4.20 27.89 -11.89
CA ILE A 681 2.86 27.94 -11.31
C ILE A 681 3.02 27.91 -9.78
N ASP A 682 2.57 28.96 -9.09
CA ASP A 682 2.71 29.05 -7.63
C ASP A 682 1.77 28.11 -6.90
N ASP A 683 0.53 28.02 -7.35
CA ASP A 683 -0.46 27.12 -6.78
C ASP A 683 -0.09 25.63 -7.01
N ILE A 684 0.07 24.88 -5.93
CA ILE A 684 0.55 23.48 -6.00
C ILE A 684 -0.44 22.55 -6.70
N HIS A 685 -1.74 22.77 -6.55
CA HIS A 685 -2.79 22.00 -7.22
C HIS A 685 -2.73 22.21 -8.74
N SER A 686 -2.75 23.45 -9.19
CA SER A 686 -2.64 23.80 -10.62
C SER A 686 -1.32 23.30 -11.21
N ARG A 687 -0.24 23.34 -10.44
CA ARG A 687 1.06 22.78 -10.84
C ARG A 687 0.97 21.29 -11.03
N ALA A 688 0.32 20.55 -10.12
CA ALA A 688 0.15 19.09 -10.22
C ALA A 688 -0.65 18.70 -11.47
N ILE A 689 -1.74 19.42 -11.78
CA ILE A 689 -2.51 19.25 -13.02
C ILE A 689 -1.61 19.51 -14.24
N SER A 690 -0.84 20.58 -14.24
CA SER A 690 0.08 20.88 -15.36
C SER A 690 1.13 19.78 -15.55
N TYR A 691 1.64 19.16 -14.48
CA TYR A 691 2.54 18.02 -14.59
C TYR A 691 1.87 16.81 -15.22
N HIS A 692 0.66 16.49 -14.80
CA HIS A 692 -0.13 15.40 -15.37
C HIS A 692 -0.41 15.61 -16.86
N ASP A 693 -0.92 16.79 -17.22
CA ASP A 693 -1.41 17.06 -18.57
C ASP A 693 -0.30 17.31 -19.60
N THR A 694 0.85 17.86 -19.15
CA THR A 694 1.86 18.34 -20.10
C THR A 694 3.23 17.69 -19.96
N VAL A 695 3.57 17.10 -18.80
CA VAL A 695 4.88 16.48 -18.56
C VAL A 695 4.81 14.97 -18.76
N GLU A 696 3.87 14.27 -18.11
CA GLU A 696 3.75 12.82 -18.23
C GLU A 696 3.57 12.30 -19.66
N PRO A 697 2.71 12.89 -20.52
CA PRO A 697 2.55 12.37 -21.89
C PRO A 697 3.83 12.46 -22.73
N LYS A 698 4.70 13.44 -22.44
CA LYS A 698 5.99 13.55 -23.11
C LYS A 698 6.98 12.47 -22.66
N MET A 699 6.91 12.05 -21.41
CA MET A 699 7.73 10.95 -20.90
C MET A 699 7.39 9.64 -21.61
N GLU A 700 6.10 9.36 -21.81
CA GLU A 700 5.66 8.16 -22.56
C GLU A 700 6.10 8.20 -24.03
N SER A 701 6.05 9.38 -24.65
CA SER A 701 6.55 9.56 -26.03
C SER A 701 8.05 9.29 -26.15
N ILE A 702 8.86 9.77 -25.20
CA ILE A 702 10.31 9.49 -25.15
C ILE A 702 10.57 8.00 -24.93
N ARG A 703 9.86 7.38 -24.00
CA ARG A 703 9.97 5.94 -23.74
C ARG A 703 9.74 5.13 -25.01
N HIS A 704 8.68 5.40 -25.75
CA HIS A 704 8.35 4.68 -26.98
C HIS A 704 9.50 4.69 -28.01
N GLU A 705 10.16 5.85 -28.21
CA GLU A 705 11.30 5.95 -29.12
C GLU A 705 12.53 5.20 -28.60
N ILE A 706 12.79 5.24 -27.30
CA ILE A 706 13.91 4.52 -26.67
C ILE A 706 13.70 3.00 -26.74
N ASP A 707 12.53 2.51 -26.42
CA ASP A 707 12.20 1.08 -26.43
C ASP A 707 12.31 0.51 -27.86
N SER A 708 11.97 1.32 -28.86
CA SER A 708 12.23 0.98 -30.28
C SER A 708 13.72 0.91 -30.62
N LEU A 709 14.55 1.85 -30.13
CA LEU A 709 16.01 1.80 -30.31
C LEU A 709 16.65 0.59 -29.61
N GLU A 710 16.12 0.16 -28.46
CA GLU A 710 16.61 -1.03 -27.76
C GLU A 710 16.53 -2.31 -28.58
N MET A 711 15.57 -2.39 -29.52
CA MET A 711 15.42 -3.50 -30.45
C MET A 711 16.36 -3.43 -31.66
N ILE A 712 16.86 -2.25 -32.00
CA ILE A 712 17.65 -2.00 -33.18
C ILE A 712 19.14 -2.01 -32.87
N VAL A 713 19.55 -1.36 -31.78
CA VAL A 713 20.95 -1.19 -31.40
C VAL A 713 21.57 -2.54 -31.00
N GLU A 714 22.80 -2.78 -31.45
CA GLU A 714 23.55 -3.99 -31.11
C GLU A 714 23.59 -4.23 -29.61
N ASP A 715 23.20 -5.43 -29.20
CA ASP A 715 23.09 -5.82 -27.78
C ASP A 715 24.40 -5.63 -27.01
N GLY A 716 25.53 -5.87 -27.66
CA GLY A 716 26.86 -5.68 -27.07
C GLY A 716 27.23 -4.24 -26.75
N LEU A 717 26.58 -3.28 -27.38
CA LEU A 717 26.77 -1.84 -27.13
C LEU A 717 25.78 -1.28 -26.12
N TRP A 718 24.58 -1.89 -25.99
CA TRP A 718 23.56 -1.40 -25.06
C TRP A 718 24.02 -1.47 -23.61
N THR A 719 24.01 -0.34 -22.90
CA THR A 719 24.69 -0.19 -21.61
C THR A 719 23.80 -0.51 -20.40
N LEU A 720 22.48 -0.43 -20.56
CA LEU A 720 21.54 -0.63 -19.45
C LEU A 720 21.02 -2.08 -19.42
N PRO A 721 20.87 -2.70 -18.24
CA PRO A 721 20.22 -4.01 -18.10
C PRO A 721 18.82 -4.02 -18.73
N LYS A 722 18.54 -5.06 -19.51
CA LYS A 722 17.26 -5.26 -20.19
C LYS A 722 16.27 -6.01 -19.29
N TYR A 723 14.98 -5.97 -19.62
CA TYR A 723 13.93 -6.66 -18.84
C TYR A 723 14.22 -8.15 -18.68
N ARG A 724 14.74 -8.85 -19.71
CA ARG A 724 15.12 -10.26 -19.61
C ARG A 724 16.17 -10.54 -18.53
N GLU A 725 17.01 -9.57 -18.20
CA GLU A 725 18.05 -9.70 -17.16
C GLU A 725 17.48 -9.32 -15.79
N LEU A 726 16.69 -8.25 -15.73
CA LEU A 726 16.07 -7.77 -14.49
C LEU A 726 15.04 -8.74 -13.93
N LEU A 727 14.29 -9.43 -14.81
CA LEU A 727 13.15 -10.27 -14.42
C LEU A 727 13.48 -11.75 -14.30
N PHE A 728 14.57 -12.25 -14.91
CA PHE A 728 14.85 -13.69 -14.98
C PHE A 728 16.19 -14.11 -14.36
N ILE A 729 17.00 -13.19 -13.87
CA ILE A 729 18.21 -13.50 -13.09
C ILE A 729 17.88 -13.43 -11.60
N ARG A 730 17.88 -14.57 -10.93
CA ARG A 730 17.46 -14.75 -9.54
C ARG A 730 18.47 -15.60 -8.76
#